data_867d671d49b3b9a7bf12498d95bf963b
#
_entry.id   867d671d49b3b9a7bf12498d95bf963b
#
_cell.length_a   1.000
_cell.length_b   1.000
_cell.length_c   1.000
_cell.angle_alpha   90.00
_cell.angle_beta   90.00
_cell.angle_gamma   90.00
#
_symmetry.space_group_name_H-M   'P 1'
#
loop_
_entity.id
_entity.type
_entity.pdbx_description
1 polymer ?
#
loop_
_entity_poly.entity_id
_entity_poly.type
_entity_poly.pdbx_seq_one_letter_code
_entity_poly.pdbx_strand_id
1 'polypeptide(L)'
;MKRFLIAAILTVALPLGTAAAREAPSTSSGHTAILAPLALAQRDQQNLAAARPDARNLYDLTRRLKLHSLAAINPYVRASAPNYAVGRVDTFWVAQATSGYFSLKAKLLLKTPHAYWYVQENMGIPRARLLAALRISAHVFETHVYPTDHAAFGREWTPGVDHDPRITVLCANLPGVGGYYSAEDLYPRSVNPFSNQRKMLYVNITAFALGTPDFDSTIAHELQHMIHWYQHERDDTWINEGSSVLAQVLTGYTPDGQDQAFAADPGTQLDDFCYGAPECSENAAYAHYGAGFLWMYYLYQQYGGDRAMRAVLADGSLSGIALFDDVLARLGSRDRARDAFRKWVIANLVDAPGLDSGAYGYRPTYQGCCVHAAVTASSSSYPFTRHARVNQFATNYVALKPGGTSTLHLQFRGDPTVRIVPNTPLQGGMEWWSNRGDEMDSTLTRALDLSHVRRATLQYDIWYAVEKDFDYGYVEVSTDGGRTWYAAPGRYTTNADPNGANYGHGYTGISVKKAGNHNGWLHESIDLSPYAGRRILVRFEHITDDAFNLSGLTLDNIRVPEIGFADGPGTSGWQMHGWVRVANLLPTHWLVQLVLYTRQGVQVRQMPLSASADGQATLTGLGHDVQRVVVAISPTAPQTTIPSSYTLTVR
;
A
#
# COMPACT_ATOMS: atom_id res chain seq x y z
N MET A 1 23.98 5.67 -19.75
CA MET A 1 23.88 6.00 -18.31
C MET A 1 23.54 7.47 -18.18
N LYS A 2 22.28 7.83 -18.17
CA LYS A 2 21.82 9.17 -17.80
C LYS A 2 20.88 8.97 -16.61
N ARG A 3 21.38 9.31 -15.43
CA ARG A 3 20.60 9.34 -14.18
C ARG A 3 19.60 10.49 -14.30
N PHE A 4 18.32 10.19 -14.22
CA PHE A 4 17.29 11.20 -14.08
C PHE A 4 17.08 11.50 -12.60
N LEU A 5 17.36 12.76 -12.22
CA LEU A 5 17.08 13.30 -10.91
C LEU A 5 15.57 13.51 -10.77
N ILE A 6 14.95 12.84 -9.82
CA ILE A 6 13.70 13.30 -9.21
C ILE A 6 14.08 14.42 -8.25
N ALA A 7 13.37 15.53 -8.28
CA ALA A 7 13.70 16.75 -7.57
C ALA A 7 13.96 16.51 -6.07
N ALA A 8 15.17 16.84 -5.62
CA ALA A 8 15.54 16.82 -4.22
C ALA A 8 14.82 17.94 -3.46
N ILE A 9 14.02 17.61 -2.48
CA ILE A 9 13.57 18.53 -1.44
C ILE A 9 14.67 18.60 -0.38
N LEU A 10 15.18 19.79 -0.15
CA LEU A 10 16.20 20.08 0.88
C LEU A 10 15.71 19.67 2.26
N THR A 11 16.33 18.64 2.84
CA THR A 11 16.17 18.26 4.24
C THR A 11 17.24 18.94 5.08
N VAL A 12 16.80 19.75 6.05
CA VAL A 12 17.64 20.23 7.14
C VAL A 12 17.74 19.11 8.18
N ALA A 13 18.92 18.50 8.29
CA ALA A 13 19.21 17.49 9.29
C ALA A 13 19.51 18.14 10.65
N LEU A 14 18.78 17.75 11.69
CA LEU A 14 19.12 18.01 13.09
C LEU A 14 19.64 16.69 13.72
N PRO A 15 20.68 16.74 14.56
CA PRO A 15 21.30 15.53 15.09
C PRO A 15 20.48 14.90 16.22
N LEU A 16 20.25 13.59 16.14
CA LEU A 16 19.67 12.77 17.20
C LEU A 16 20.73 12.42 18.25
N GLY A 17 20.56 12.94 19.44
CA GLY A 17 21.33 12.57 20.62
C GLY A 17 20.88 11.19 21.15
N THR A 18 21.85 10.29 21.35
CA THR A 18 21.68 8.97 21.96
C THR A 18 21.52 9.08 23.47
N ALA A 19 20.35 8.71 24.01
CA ALA A 19 20.14 8.51 25.44
C ALA A 19 20.23 7.00 25.76
N ALA A 20 21.20 6.64 26.59
CA ALA A 20 21.38 5.28 27.10
C ALA A 20 20.33 4.95 28.16
N ALA A 21 19.57 3.88 27.97
CA ALA A 21 18.63 3.34 28.96
C ALA A 21 19.37 2.38 29.90
N ARG A 22 19.19 2.59 31.22
CA ARG A 22 19.66 1.69 32.29
C ARG A 22 18.77 0.47 32.40
N GLU A 23 19.39 -0.71 32.44
CA GLU A 23 18.72 -1.99 32.73
C GLU A 23 18.32 -2.12 34.20
N ALA A 24 17.10 -2.64 34.45
CA ALA A 24 16.66 -3.15 35.74
C ALA A 24 16.65 -4.68 35.72
N PRO A 25 16.93 -5.37 36.85
CA PRO A 25 17.16 -6.81 36.86
C PRO A 25 15.89 -7.63 36.73
N SER A 26 15.96 -8.69 35.90
CA SER A 26 14.89 -9.65 35.65
C SER A 26 14.80 -10.71 36.74
N THR A 27 13.63 -10.85 37.39
CA THR A 27 13.27 -12.03 38.17
C THR A 27 12.32 -12.93 37.37
N SER A 28 12.59 -14.22 37.43
CA SER A 28 11.94 -15.30 36.69
C SER A 28 10.49 -15.54 37.11
N SER A 29 9.53 -15.01 36.30
CA SER A 29 8.12 -15.46 36.29
C SER A 29 7.60 -15.50 34.83
N GLY A 30 8.40 -16.07 33.90
CA GLY A 30 8.30 -15.79 32.49
C GLY A 30 7.13 -16.41 31.71
N HIS A 31 6.49 -17.49 32.18
CA HIS A 31 5.54 -18.22 31.33
C HIS A 31 4.11 -17.67 31.36
N THR A 32 3.63 -17.18 32.50
CA THR A 32 2.24 -16.69 32.64
C THR A 32 2.08 -15.26 32.09
N ALA A 33 3.13 -14.45 32.09
CA ALA A 33 3.11 -13.06 31.61
C ALA A 33 3.10 -12.95 30.07
N ILE A 34 3.56 -13.98 29.34
CA ILE A 34 3.61 -13.98 27.86
C ILE A 34 2.25 -14.40 27.25
N LEU A 35 1.44 -15.18 27.94
CA LEU A 35 0.19 -15.72 27.43
C LEU A 35 -0.92 -14.67 27.31
N ALA A 36 -0.97 -13.69 28.19
CA ALA A 36 -2.01 -12.65 28.15
C ALA A 36 -1.89 -11.73 26.91
N PRO A 37 -0.70 -11.19 26.55
CA PRO A 37 -0.54 -10.42 25.32
C PRO A 37 -0.83 -11.22 24.05
N LEU A 38 -0.42 -12.47 23.97
CA LEU A 38 -0.66 -13.33 22.80
C LEU A 38 -2.16 -13.63 22.61
N ALA A 39 -2.90 -13.87 23.71
CA ALA A 39 -4.35 -14.08 23.65
C ALA A 39 -5.09 -12.81 23.18
N LEU A 40 -4.66 -11.63 23.63
CA LEU A 40 -5.18 -10.35 23.14
C LEU A 40 -4.88 -10.15 21.66
N ALA A 41 -3.65 -10.42 21.24
CA ALA A 41 -3.23 -10.34 19.83
C ALA A 41 -4.04 -11.28 18.92
N GLN A 42 -4.28 -12.53 19.35
CA GLN A 42 -5.11 -13.48 18.61
C GLN A 42 -6.56 -13.01 18.46
N ARG A 43 -7.12 -12.42 19.54
CA ARG A 43 -8.45 -11.81 19.49
C ARG A 43 -8.48 -10.63 18.52
N ASP A 44 -7.51 -9.72 18.58
CA ASP A 44 -7.41 -8.58 17.67
C ASP A 44 -7.32 -9.05 16.23
N GLN A 45 -6.49 -10.05 15.92
CA GLN A 45 -6.41 -10.65 14.58
C GLN A 45 -7.76 -11.22 14.10
N GLN A 46 -8.51 -11.90 14.98
CA GLN A 46 -9.86 -12.42 14.64
C GLN A 46 -10.85 -11.29 14.38
N ASN A 47 -10.84 -10.24 15.23
CA ASN A 47 -11.69 -9.07 15.06
C ASN A 47 -11.39 -8.35 13.73
N LEU A 48 -10.12 -8.18 13.39
CA LEU A 48 -9.67 -7.56 12.13
C LEU A 48 -10.10 -8.37 10.90
N ALA A 49 -10.00 -9.69 10.96
CA ALA A 49 -10.45 -10.55 9.86
C ALA A 49 -11.96 -10.44 9.58
N ALA A 50 -12.75 -10.05 10.61
CA ALA A 50 -14.20 -9.83 10.51
C ALA A 50 -14.57 -8.38 10.15
N ALA A 51 -13.71 -7.40 10.44
CA ALA A 51 -13.94 -5.98 10.26
C ALA A 51 -13.40 -5.53 8.89
N ARG A 52 -14.23 -5.62 7.86
CA ARG A 52 -13.87 -5.17 6.52
C ARG A 52 -14.40 -3.76 6.29
N PRO A 53 -13.54 -2.80 5.87
CA PRO A 53 -13.98 -1.52 5.36
C PRO A 53 -14.88 -1.67 4.13
N ASP A 54 -15.82 -0.75 3.94
CA ASP A 54 -16.53 -0.63 2.68
C ASP A 54 -15.60 -0.02 1.61
N ALA A 55 -15.91 -0.24 0.34
CA ALA A 55 -15.21 0.43 -0.75
C ALA A 55 -15.56 1.92 -0.78
N ARG A 56 -14.59 2.78 -1.05
CA ARG A 56 -14.81 4.20 -1.31
C ARG A 56 -15.74 4.37 -2.51
N ASN A 57 -16.84 5.08 -2.33
CA ASN A 57 -17.78 5.41 -3.42
C ASN A 57 -17.90 6.92 -3.57
N LEU A 58 -17.15 7.50 -4.50
CA LEU A 58 -17.10 8.95 -4.71
C LEU A 58 -18.46 9.57 -5.07
N TYR A 59 -19.35 8.82 -5.73
CA TYR A 59 -20.72 9.28 -6.02
C TYR A 59 -21.54 9.41 -4.73
N ASP A 60 -21.46 8.40 -3.86
CA ASP A 60 -22.19 8.43 -2.59
C ASP A 60 -21.62 9.49 -1.65
N LEU A 61 -20.29 9.54 -1.51
CA LEU A 61 -19.57 10.55 -0.72
C LEU A 61 -19.95 11.96 -1.16
N THR A 62 -19.87 12.25 -2.46
CA THR A 62 -20.26 13.55 -3.01
C THR A 62 -21.72 13.87 -2.73
N ARG A 63 -22.60 12.90 -2.94
CA ARG A 63 -24.05 13.07 -2.73
C ARG A 63 -24.39 13.38 -1.28
N ARG A 64 -23.85 12.62 -0.32
CA ARG A 64 -24.21 12.73 1.10
C ARG A 64 -23.44 13.79 1.87
N LEU A 65 -22.22 14.14 1.44
CA LEU A 65 -21.31 15.05 2.15
C LEU A 65 -21.14 16.41 1.47
N LYS A 66 -21.02 16.47 0.13
CA LYS A 66 -20.87 17.75 -0.60
C LYS A 66 -22.21 18.35 -1.03
N LEU A 67 -23.09 17.55 -1.63
CA LEU A 67 -24.33 18.04 -2.20
C LEU A 67 -25.52 18.00 -1.23
N HIS A 68 -25.41 17.26 -0.14
CA HIS A 68 -26.50 16.99 0.82
C HIS A 68 -27.81 16.64 0.11
N SER A 69 -27.74 15.79 -0.91
CA SER A 69 -28.83 15.46 -1.83
C SER A 69 -29.12 13.96 -1.83
N LEU A 70 -30.38 13.62 -2.07
CA LEU A 70 -30.81 12.24 -2.29
C LEU A 70 -30.79 11.82 -3.77
N ALA A 71 -30.59 12.79 -4.68
CA ALA A 71 -30.58 12.54 -6.12
C ALA A 71 -29.31 11.79 -6.52
N ALA A 72 -29.47 10.75 -7.35
CA ALA A 72 -28.34 10.04 -7.92
C ALA A 72 -27.54 10.94 -8.88
N ILE A 73 -26.23 10.82 -8.86
CA ILE A 73 -25.34 11.49 -9.82
C ILE A 73 -25.23 10.59 -11.05
N ASN A 74 -25.44 11.17 -12.25
CA ASN A 74 -25.23 10.44 -13.49
C ASN A 74 -23.72 10.19 -13.69
N PRO A 75 -23.24 8.94 -13.81
CA PRO A 75 -21.83 8.64 -14.03
C PRO A 75 -21.34 9.07 -15.41
N TYR A 76 -22.24 9.25 -16.38
CA TYR A 76 -21.88 9.61 -17.74
C TYR A 76 -21.99 11.11 -17.98
N VAL A 77 -20.98 11.71 -18.58
CA VAL A 77 -20.90 13.14 -18.91
C VAL A 77 -21.40 13.43 -20.33
N ARG A 78 -21.64 12.39 -21.14
CA ARG A 78 -22.13 12.47 -22.52
C ARG A 78 -23.09 11.32 -22.81
N ALA A 79 -23.94 11.54 -23.81
CA ALA A 79 -24.87 10.50 -24.29
C ALA A 79 -24.24 9.60 -25.39
N SER A 80 -23.13 10.04 -26.02
CA SER A 80 -22.46 9.31 -27.10
C SER A 80 -20.99 9.72 -27.22
N ALA A 81 -20.20 8.87 -27.86
CA ALA A 81 -18.78 9.10 -28.10
C ALA A 81 -18.53 10.42 -28.86
N PRO A 82 -17.60 11.26 -28.38
CA PRO A 82 -17.34 12.58 -28.96
C PRO A 82 -16.63 12.54 -30.31
N ASN A 83 -15.96 11.46 -30.67
CA ASN A 83 -15.24 11.26 -31.93
C ASN A 83 -14.34 12.45 -32.33
N TYR A 84 -13.38 12.80 -31.49
CA TYR A 84 -12.52 13.96 -31.66
C TYR A 84 -11.75 13.93 -32.98
N ALA A 85 -11.65 15.12 -33.64
CA ALA A 85 -10.92 15.29 -34.88
C ALA A 85 -9.47 15.71 -34.64
N VAL A 86 -8.54 15.17 -35.46
CA VAL A 86 -7.12 15.58 -35.45
C VAL A 86 -7.01 17.09 -35.70
N GLY A 87 -6.18 17.76 -34.91
CA GLY A 87 -6.00 19.21 -34.91
C GLY A 87 -6.77 19.95 -33.81
N ARG A 88 -7.71 19.28 -33.14
CA ARG A 88 -8.41 19.82 -31.97
C ARG A 88 -7.41 20.18 -30.85
N VAL A 89 -7.67 21.29 -30.15
CA VAL A 89 -6.94 21.70 -28.95
C VAL A 89 -7.89 21.65 -27.77
N ASP A 90 -7.50 20.97 -26.71
CA ASP A 90 -8.21 20.89 -25.45
C ASP A 90 -7.34 21.41 -24.30
N THR A 91 -7.98 21.84 -23.22
CA THR A 91 -7.32 22.15 -21.94
C THR A 91 -7.49 20.96 -21.01
N PHE A 92 -6.40 20.53 -20.41
CA PHE A 92 -6.34 19.40 -19.49
C PHE A 92 -5.91 19.87 -18.11
N TRP A 93 -6.54 19.33 -17.08
CA TRP A 93 -6.02 19.34 -15.73
C TRP A 93 -4.93 18.29 -15.59
N VAL A 94 -3.87 18.65 -14.88
CA VAL A 94 -2.69 17.80 -14.67
C VAL A 94 -2.34 17.87 -13.19
N ALA A 95 -2.20 16.73 -12.52
CA ALA A 95 -1.79 16.63 -11.13
C ALA A 95 -0.33 17.08 -10.96
N GLN A 96 -0.04 17.75 -9.84
CA GLN A 96 1.33 18.04 -9.42
C GLN A 96 1.86 16.87 -8.59
N ALA A 97 3.16 16.63 -8.65
CA ALA A 97 3.80 15.51 -7.93
C ALA A 97 3.62 15.54 -6.40
N THR A 98 3.27 16.68 -5.83
CA THR A 98 3.13 16.81 -4.36
C THR A 98 1.68 17.03 -3.93
N SER A 99 0.99 17.96 -4.52
CA SER A 99 -0.43 18.28 -4.23
C SER A 99 -0.94 19.36 -5.17
N GLY A 100 -2.22 19.28 -5.53
CA GLY A 100 -2.92 20.23 -6.38
C GLY A 100 -2.77 19.97 -7.88
N TYR A 101 -3.39 20.84 -8.66
CA TYR A 101 -3.49 20.72 -10.12
C TYR A 101 -3.09 22.01 -10.82
N PHE A 102 -2.62 21.86 -12.04
CA PHE A 102 -2.49 22.96 -12.99
C PHE A 102 -3.16 22.59 -14.32
N SER A 103 -3.39 23.55 -15.19
CA SER A 103 -3.97 23.29 -16.50
C SER A 103 -2.96 23.57 -17.62
N LEU A 104 -3.03 22.76 -18.68
CA LEU A 104 -2.25 22.98 -19.91
C LEU A 104 -3.10 22.76 -21.15
N LYS A 105 -2.68 23.33 -22.28
CA LYS A 105 -3.30 23.09 -23.59
C LYS A 105 -2.51 22.05 -24.37
N ALA A 106 -3.24 21.09 -24.95
CA ALA A 106 -2.64 20.08 -25.81
C ALA A 106 -3.46 19.90 -27.09
N LYS A 107 -2.76 19.55 -28.17
CA LYS A 107 -3.33 19.36 -29.50
C LYS A 107 -3.39 17.90 -29.86
N LEU A 108 -4.53 17.41 -30.33
CA LEU A 108 -4.68 16.08 -30.91
C LEU A 108 -3.89 15.99 -32.21
N LEU A 109 -2.80 15.25 -32.22
CA LEU A 109 -1.92 15.10 -33.37
C LEU A 109 -2.16 13.79 -34.14
N LEU A 110 -2.60 12.73 -33.46
CA LEU A 110 -2.82 11.43 -34.07
C LEU A 110 -4.02 10.75 -33.40
N LYS A 111 -4.80 10.01 -34.20
CA LYS A 111 -5.88 9.14 -33.75
C LYS A 111 -5.66 7.74 -34.27
N THR A 112 -5.77 6.77 -33.38
CA THR A 112 -5.63 5.34 -33.66
C THR A 112 -6.92 4.59 -33.30
N PRO A 113 -7.05 3.30 -33.54
CA PRO A 113 -8.23 2.53 -33.16
C PRO A 113 -8.58 2.65 -31.68
N HIS A 114 -7.57 2.55 -30.76
CA HIS A 114 -7.79 2.53 -29.32
C HIS A 114 -7.37 3.80 -28.59
N ALA A 115 -6.71 4.78 -29.28
CA ALA A 115 -6.21 5.97 -28.58
C ALA A 115 -6.34 7.29 -29.36
N TYR A 116 -6.47 8.38 -28.57
CA TYR A 116 -6.24 9.77 -28.99
C TYR A 116 -4.90 10.24 -28.42
N TRP A 117 -4.01 10.72 -29.30
CA TRP A 117 -2.67 11.15 -28.94
C TRP A 117 -2.58 12.66 -28.92
N TYR A 118 -2.62 13.24 -27.73
CA TYR A 118 -2.50 14.66 -27.48
C TYR A 118 -1.07 15.03 -27.12
N VAL A 119 -0.54 16.10 -27.67
CA VAL A 119 0.78 16.64 -27.32
C VAL A 119 0.60 18.09 -26.86
N GLN A 120 1.23 18.42 -25.73
CA GLN A 120 1.22 19.77 -25.16
C GLN A 120 1.68 20.78 -26.22
N GLU A 121 1.01 21.94 -26.30
CA GLU A 121 1.43 23.03 -27.19
C GLU A 121 2.72 23.70 -26.68
N ASN A 122 3.44 24.31 -27.61
CA ASN A 122 4.66 25.11 -27.33
C ASN A 122 5.85 24.36 -26.71
N MET A 123 5.97 23.05 -26.97
CA MET A 123 7.13 22.24 -26.52
C MET A 123 8.44 22.54 -27.27
N GLY A 124 8.44 23.43 -28.26
CA GLY A 124 9.64 23.76 -29.03
C GLY A 124 10.13 22.67 -29.99
N ILE A 125 9.39 21.57 -30.12
CA ILE A 125 9.75 20.43 -30.99
C ILE A 125 9.06 20.58 -32.36
N PRO A 126 9.77 20.45 -33.48
CA PRO A 126 9.14 20.52 -34.80
C PRO A 126 8.04 19.48 -35.00
N ARG A 127 6.88 19.92 -35.51
CA ARG A 127 5.69 19.07 -35.68
C ARG A 127 5.96 17.78 -36.45
N ALA A 128 6.80 17.85 -37.52
CA ALA A 128 7.13 16.66 -38.30
C ALA A 128 7.88 15.61 -37.46
N ARG A 129 8.79 16.05 -36.59
CA ARG A 129 9.54 15.18 -35.67
C ARG A 129 8.60 14.57 -34.62
N LEU A 130 7.70 15.38 -34.03
CA LEU A 130 6.68 14.88 -33.11
C LEU A 130 5.79 13.81 -33.73
N LEU A 131 5.25 14.07 -34.93
CA LEU A 131 4.39 13.11 -35.64
C LEU A 131 5.14 11.81 -36.03
N ALA A 132 6.41 11.90 -36.41
CA ALA A 132 7.21 10.72 -36.73
C ALA A 132 7.42 9.84 -35.48
N ALA A 133 7.84 10.43 -34.36
CA ALA A 133 8.04 9.73 -33.09
C ALA A 133 6.71 9.17 -32.54
N LEU A 134 5.66 9.97 -32.58
CA LEU A 134 4.32 9.57 -32.10
C LEU A 134 3.75 8.37 -32.86
N ARG A 135 4.00 8.28 -34.17
CA ARG A 135 3.59 7.12 -34.99
C ARG A 135 4.29 5.84 -34.57
N ILE A 136 5.56 5.92 -34.15
CA ILE A 136 6.32 4.76 -33.63
C ILE A 136 5.64 4.25 -32.34
N SER A 137 5.51 5.09 -31.32
CA SER A 137 4.89 4.69 -30.06
C SER A 137 3.42 4.27 -30.22
N ALA A 138 2.66 4.98 -31.06
CA ALA A 138 1.28 4.59 -31.34
C ALA A 138 1.17 3.23 -32.04
N HIS A 139 2.11 2.89 -32.93
CA HIS A 139 2.16 1.55 -33.53
C HIS A 139 2.48 0.48 -32.47
N VAL A 140 3.49 0.71 -31.62
CA VAL A 140 3.85 -0.20 -30.52
C VAL A 140 2.67 -0.38 -29.55
N PHE A 141 2.00 0.72 -29.18
CA PHE A 141 0.79 0.66 -28.34
C PHE A 141 -0.27 -0.25 -28.94
N GLU A 142 -0.66 -0.03 -30.21
CA GLU A 142 -1.76 -0.76 -30.85
C GLU A 142 -1.44 -2.25 -31.11
N THR A 143 -0.18 -2.56 -31.41
CA THR A 143 0.21 -3.90 -31.87
C THR A 143 0.85 -4.76 -30.80
N HIS A 144 1.29 -4.14 -29.69
CA HIS A 144 2.04 -4.86 -28.68
C HIS A 144 1.56 -4.54 -27.25
N VAL A 145 1.60 -3.30 -26.79
CA VAL A 145 1.26 -2.96 -25.39
C VAL A 145 -0.21 -3.28 -25.10
N TYR A 146 -1.14 -2.68 -25.85
CA TYR A 146 -2.58 -2.83 -25.64
C TYR A 146 -3.05 -4.31 -25.66
N PRO A 147 -2.69 -5.15 -26.65
CA PRO A 147 -3.11 -6.54 -26.64
C PRO A 147 -2.43 -7.39 -25.54
N THR A 148 -1.18 -7.10 -25.16
CA THR A 148 -0.45 -7.85 -24.12
C THR A 148 -1.07 -7.60 -22.75
N ASP A 149 -1.28 -6.33 -22.38
CA ASP A 149 -1.87 -5.99 -21.10
C ASP A 149 -3.31 -6.50 -20.96
N HIS A 150 -4.10 -6.40 -22.02
CA HIS A 150 -5.44 -6.99 -22.04
C HIS A 150 -5.44 -8.52 -21.92
N ALA A 151 -4.45 -9.20 -22.47
CA ALA A 151 -4.34 -10.65 -22.33
C ALA A 151 -3.98 -11.05 -20.90
N ALA A 152 -3.06 -10.32 -20.27
CA ALA A 152 -2.58 -10.62 -18.93
C ALA A 152 -3.55 -10.17 -17.83
N PHE A 153 -4.09 -8.95 -17.92
CA PHE A 153 -4.78 -8.29 -16.81
C PHE A 153 -6.28 -8.07 -17.02
N GLY A 154 -6.81 -8.20 -18.22
CA GLY A 154 -8.22 -7.97 -18.51
C GLY A 154 -8.46 -6.65 -19.23
N ARG A 155 -9.51 -5.89 -18.88
CA ARG A 155 -9.92 -4.71 -19.63
C ARG A 155 -10.20 -3.52 -18.72
N GLU A 156 -9.94 -2.33 -19.22
CA GLU A 156 -10.35 -1.06 -18.64
C GLU A 156 -11.87 -0.82 -18.84
N TRP A 157 -12.42 0.16 -18.12
CA TRP A 157 -13.82 0.56 -18.27
C TRP A 157 -14.14 1.03 -19.69
N THR A 158 -14.94 0.25 -20.42
CA THR A 158 -15.36 0.57 -21.79
C THR A 158 -16.89 0.64 -21.87
N PRO A 159 -17.48 1.72 -22.41
CA PRO A 159 -16.84 2.82 -23.15
C PRO A 159 -16.26 3.96 -22.31
N GLY A 160 -16.39 3.96 -20.96
CA GLY A 160 -15.90 5.01 -20.09
C GLY A 160 -16.91 6.14 -19.85
N VAL A 161 -16.51 7.13 -19.06
CA VAL A 161 -17.35 8.24 -18.57
C VAL A 161 -17.95 9.10 -19.68
N ASP A 162 -17.26 9.25 -20.83
CA ASP A 162 -17.68 10.05 -22.00
C ASP A 162 -18.23 9.20 -23.16
N HIS A 163 -18.51 7.92 -22.94
CA HIS A 163 -18.93 6.96 -23.94
C HIS A 163 -17.95 6.75 -25.11
N ASP A 164 -16.68 7.20 -25.01
CA ASP A 164 -15.66 6.90 -26.02
C ASP A 164 -14.83 5.68 -25.61
N PRO A 165 -14.78 4.62 -26.44
CA PRO A 165 -13.95 3.45 -26.14
C PRO A 165 -12.45 3.77 -26.16
N ARG A 166 -12.02 4.90 -26.75
CA ARG A 166 -10.61 5.28 -26.86
C ARG A 166 -10.08 5.86 -25.56
N ILE A 167 -8.80 5.60 -25.36
CA ILE A 167 -7.99 6.19 -24.29
C ILE A 167 -7.39 7.51 -24.81
N THR A 168 -7.29 8.53 -24.00
CA THR A 168 -6.56 9.75 -24.30
C THR A 168 -5.15 9.65 -23.70
N VAL A 169 -4.14 9.60 -24.53
CA VAL A 169 -2.73 9.68 -24.12
C VAL A 169 -2.29 11.13 -24.20
N LEU A 170 -2.00 11.73 -23.06
CA LEU A 170 -1.49 13.11 -22.95
C LEU A 170 0.04 13.09 -22.83
N CYS A 171 0.72 13.50 -23.88
CA CYS A 171 2.17 13.64 -23.94
C CYS A 171 2.55 15.09 -23.59
N ALA A 172 3.06 15.33 -22.39
CA ALA A 172 3.27 16.67 -21.86
C ALA A 172 4.54 16.76 -21.01
N ASN A 173 4.91 17.97 -20.59
CA ASN A 173 5.85 18.18 -19.49
C ASN A 173 5.09 18.00 -18.17
N LEU A 174 5.45 16.97 -17.41
CA LEU A 174 4.86 16.60 -16.13
C LEU A 174 5.93 16.72 -15.04
N PRO A 175 6.06 17.87 -14.37
CA PRO A 175 7.14 18.09 -13.42
C PRO A 175 7.08 17.10 -12.24
N GLY A 176 8.19 16.36 -12.03
CA GLY A 176 8.37 15.46 -10.89
C GLY A 176 7.89 14.02 -11.09
N VAL A 177 7.23 13.69 -12.21
CA VAL A 177 6.78 12.32 -12.52
C VAL A 177 7.16 11.89 -13.94
N GLY A 178 7.31 10.58 -14.15
CA GLY A 178 7.56 9.99 -15.47
C GLY A 178 6.28 9.80 -16.29
N GLY A 179 5.24 9.38 -15.64
CA GLY A 179 3.88 9.21 -16.13
C GLY A 179 2.94 9.00 -14.95
N TYR A 180 1.65 8.95 -15.20
CA TYR A 180 0.65 8.49 -14.26
C TYR A 180 -0.68 8.18 -14.94
N TYR A 181 -1.46 7.33 -14.31
CA TYR A 181 -2.89 7.17 -14.49
C TYR A 181 -3.62 7.86 -13.33
N SER A 182 -4.83 8.37 -13.55
CA SER A 182 -5.70 8.88 -12.50
C SER A 182 -7.14 8.41 -12.71
N ALA A 183 -7.67 7.68 -11.75
CA ALA A 183 -9.06 7.25 -11.70
C ALA A 183 -10.04 8.45 -11.62
N GLU A 184 -9.59 9.57 -11.07
CA GLU A 184 -10.35 10.80 -10.90
C GLU A 184 -10.88 11.38 -12.23
N ASP A 185 -10.19 11.07 -13.35
CA ASP A 185 -10.63 11.47 -14.70
C ASP A 185 -11.87 10.72 -15.19
N LEU A 186 -12.25 9.63 -14.53
CA LEU A 186 -13.42 8.83 -14.87
C LEU A 186 -14.72 9.31 -14.19
N TYR A 187 -14.65 10.42 -13.45
CA TYR A 187 -15.81 10.99 -12.76
C TYR A 187 -16.32 12.28 -13.41
N PRO A 188 -17.62 12.61 -13.28
CA PRO A 188 -18.12 13.94 -13.58
C PRO A 188 -17.47 15.01 -12.69
N ARG A 189 -17.32 16.24 -13.20
CA ARG A 189 -16.75 17.36 -12.41
C ARG A 189 -17.58 17.75 -11.18
N SER A 190 -18.80 17.32 -11.09
CA SER A 190 -19.60 17.44 -9.85
C SER A 190 -19.08 16.53 -8.74
N VAL A 191 -18.35 15.46 -9.07
CA VAL A 191 -17.69 14.53 -8.14
C VAL A 191 -16.26 14.99 -7.89
N ASN A 192 -15.44 15.09 -8.94
CA ASN A 192 -14.09 15.65 -8.84
C ASN A 192 -13.94 16.87 -9.78
N PRO A 193 -13.66 18.09 -9.25
CA PRO A 193 -13.61 19.32 -10.07
C PRO A 193 -12.46 19.34 -11.08
N PHE A 194 -11.40 18.55 -10.84
CA PHE A 194 -10.21 18.47 -11.69
C PHE A 194 -10.28 17.38 -12.76
N SER A 195 -11.35 16.60 -12.79
CA SER A 195 -11.56 15.55 -13.78
C SER A 195 -11.50 16.07 -15.21
N ASN A 196 -10.77 15.36 -16.08
CA ASN A 196 -10.79 15.58 -17.52
C ASN A 196 -11.96 14.88 -18.22
N GLN A 197 -12.73 14.09 -17.48
CA GLN A 197 -13.97 13.43 -17.90
C GLN A 197 -13.75 12.51 -19.11
N ARG A 198 -12.68 11.73 -19.10
CA ARG A 198 -12.33 10.73 -20.11
C ARG A 198 -11.25 9.77 -19.58
N LYS A 199 -11.07 8.63 -20.20
CA LYS A 199 -9.96 7.71 -19.92
C LYS A 199 -8.64 8.37 -20.30
N MET A 200 -7.71 8.56 -19.35
CA MET A 200 -6.46 9.28 -19.54
C MET A 200 -5.25 8.44 -19.16
N LEU A 201 -4.19 8.52 -19.96
CA LEU A 201 -2.82 8.19 -19.57
C LEU A 201 -1.95 9.44 -19.77
N TYR A 202 -1.09 9.71 -18.83
CA TYR A 202 -0.20 10.86 -18.82
C TYR A 202 1.24 10.40 -18.94
N VAL A 203 1.99 10.93 -19.90
CA VAL A 203 3.40 10.57 -20.08
C VAL A 203 4.26 11.82 -20.25
N ASN A 204 5.32 11.89 -19.45
CA ASN A 204 6.26 13.00 -19.42
C ASN A 204 7.27 12.90 -20.57
N ILE A 205 7.02 13.64 -21.67
CA ILE A 205 7.91 13.64 -22.84
C ILE A 205 9.20 14.44 -22.66
N THR A 206 9.38 15.08 -21.50
CA THR A 206 10.66 15.69 -21.12
C THR A 206 11.56 14.73 -20.34
N ALA A 207 10.98 13.72 -19.72
CA ALA A 207 11.69 12.60 -19.09
C ALA A 207 11.93 11.47 -20.08
N PHE A 208 10.89 11.03 -20.79
CA PHE A 208 10.91 9.92 -21.74
C PHE A 208 10.54 10.39 -23.14
N ALA A 209 11.49 10.38 -24.05
CA ALA A 209 11.26 10.88 -25.40
C ALA A 209 10.25 10.01 -26.17
N LEU A 210 9.32 10.65 -26.89
CA LEU A 210 8.40 9.97 -27.80
C LEU A 210 9.14 9.07 -28.80
N GLY A 211 8.62 7.89 -29.07
CA GLY A 211 9.18 6.92 -30.00
C GLY A 211 10.36 6.13 -29.45
N THR A 212 10.54 6.10 -28.12
CA THR A 212 11.60 5.33 -27.45
C THR A 212 11.01 4.22 -26.58
N PRO A 213 11.80 3.17 -26.28
CA PRO A 213 11.39 2.09 -25.37
C PRO A 213 10.96 2.58 -24.00
N ASP A 214 11.62 3.60 -23.42
CA ASP A 214 11.27 4.14 -22.10
C ASP A 214 9.87 4.77 -22.08
N PHE A 215 9.51 5.49 -23.16
CA PHE A 215 8.17 6.04 -23.34
C PHE A 215 7.12 4.92 -23.48
N ASP A 216 7.41 3.90 -24.29
CA ASP A 216 6.49 2.80 -24.55
C ASP A 216 6.33 1.90 -23.31
N SER A 217 7.39 1.71 -22.52
CA SER A 217 7.40 1.04 -21.22
C SER A 217 6.50 1.76 -20.20
N THR A 218 6.61 3.09 -20.14
CA THR A 218 5.75 3.90 -19.27
C THR A 218 4.27 3.76 -19.65
N ILE A 219 3.94 3.75 -20.96
CA ILE A 219 2.53 3.53 -21.37
C ILE A 219 2.02 2.15 -20.95
N ALA A 220 2.84 1.10 -21.00
CA ALA A 220 2.43 -0.23 -20.54
C ALA A 220 2.14 -0.22 -19.03
N HIS A 221 2.98 0.43 -18.24
CA HIS A 221 2.79 0.64 -16.81
C HIS A 221 1.45 1.35 -16.50
N GLU A 222 1.22 2.51 -17.14
CA GLU A 222 0.03 3.33 -16.89
C GLU A 222 -1.26 2.69 -17.42
N LEU A 223 -1.20 1.91 -18.51
CA LEU A 223 -2.34 1.16 -19.02
C LEU A 223 -2.75 0.05 -18.05
N GLN A 224 -1.77 -0.61 -17.43
CA GLN A 224 -2.05 -1.63 -16.43
C GLN A 224 -2.78 -1.04 -15.22
N HIS A 225 -2.39 0.14 -14.72
CA HIS A 225 -3.13 0.84 -13.67
C HIS A 225 -4.60 1.11 -14.05
N MET A 226 -4.84 1.56 -15.29
CA MET A 226 -6.22 1.79 -15.78
C MET A 226 -7.06 0.51 -15.81
N ILE A 227 -6.47 -0.61 -16.22
CA ILE A 227 -7.11 -1.93 -16.22
C ILE A 227 -7.36 -2.38 -14.78
N HIS A 228 -6.34 -2.26 -13.92
CA HIS A 228 -6.38 -2.68 -12.53
C HIS A 228 -7.51 -1.98 -11.77
N TRP A 229 -7.54 -0.66 -11.83
CA TRP A 229 -8.59 0.13 -11.17
C TRP A 229 -10.00 -0.32 -11.55
N TYR A 230 -10.27 -0.59 -12.82
CA TYR A 230 -11.59 -1.03 -13.25
C TYR A 230 -11.95 -2.44 -12.82
N GLN A 231 -10.97 -3.32 -12.73
CA GLN A 231 -11.17 -4.74 -12.36
C GLN A 231 -11.17 -4.92 -10.84
N HIS A 232 -10.32 -4.18 -10.14
CA HIS A 232 -10.10 -4.32 -8.70
C HIS A 232 -9.60 -2.99 -8.09
N GLU A 233 -10.49 -2.02 -7.89
CA GLU A 233 -10.15 -0.67 -7.39
C GLU A 233 -9.54 -0.66 -5.98
N ARG A 234 -9.81 -1.66 -5.15
CA ARG A 234 -9.43 -1.74 -3.74
C ARG A 234 -8.13 -2.48 -3.47
N ASP A 235 -7.35 -2.79 -4.48
CA ASP A 235 -6.08 -3.47 -4.26
C ASP A 235 -5.05 -2.52 -3.67
N ASP A 236 -4.24 -3.03 -2.73
CA ASP A 236 -3.19 -2.24 -2.12
C ASP A 236 -2.16 -1.79 -3.16
N THR A 237 -1.63 -0.59 -3.01
CA THR A 237 -0.65 0.04 -3.93
C THR A 237 0.50 -0.89 -4.30
N TRP A 238 1.05 -1.68 -3.36
CA TRP A 238 2.16 -2.58 -3.66
C TRP A 238 1.82 -3.70 -4.66
N ILE A 239 0.54 -4.14 -4.72
CA ILE A 239 0.03 -5.12 -5.70
C ILE A 239 -0.17 -4.44 -7.05
N ASN A 240 -0.78 -3.26 -7.03
CA ASN A 240 -1.04 -2.45 -8.22
C ASN A 240 0.28 -2.07 -8.92
N GLU A 241 1.22 -1.48 -8.20
CA GLU A 241 2.54 -1.11 -8.73
C GLU A 241 3.36 -2.34 -9.17
N GLY A 242 3.35 -3.40 -8.38
CA GLY A 242 4.01 -4.66 -8.75
C GLY A 242 3.46 -5.25 -10.05
N SER A 243 2.15 -5.14 -10.28
CA SER A 243 1.48 -5.56 -11.53
C SER A 243 1.85 -4.67 -12.70
N SER A 244 1.99 -3.36 -12.49
CA SER A 244 2.35 -2.39 -13.53
C SER A 244 3.81 -2.57 -13.99
N VAL A 245 4.73 -2.84 -13.07
CA VAL A 245 6.11 -3.21 -13.43
C VAL A 245 6.16 -4.57 -14.13
N LEU A 246 5.29 -5.52 -13.73
CA LEU A 246 5.16 -6.78 -14.46
C LEU A 246 4.66 -6.55 -15.90
N ALA A 247 3.72 -5.62 -16.13
CA ALA A 247 3.25 -5.26 -17.48
C ALA A 247 4.39 -4.75 -18.36
N GLN A 248 5.31 -3.93 -17.82
CA GLN A 248 6.52 -3.51 -18.53
C GLN A 248 7.34 -4.74 -18.98
N VAL A 249 7.53 -5.71 -18.10
CA VAL A 249 8.30 -6.92 -18.41
C VAL A 249 7.58 -7.82 -19.42
N LEU A 250 6.26 -8.00 -19.32
CA LEU A 250 5.46 -8.78 -20.28
C LEU A 250 5.43 -8.16 -21.67
N THR A 251 5.55 -6.84 -21.74
CA THR A 251 5.69 -6.07 -23.00
C THR A 251 7.14 -5.93 -23.49
N GLY A 252 8.09 -6.69 -22.88
CA GLY A 252 9.47 -6.82 -23.36
C GLY A 252 10.43 -5.75 -22.85
N TYR A 253 10.04 -4.94 -21.86
CA TYR A 253 10.90 -3.95 -21.22
C TYR A 253 11.54 -4.50 -19.94
N THR A 254 12.26 -3.65 -19.21
CA THR A 254 12.94 -4.01 -17.95
C THR A 254 12.28 -3.31 -16.75
N PRO A 255 12.46 -3.82 -15.52
CA PRO A 255 11.96 -3.17 -14.31
C PRO A 255 12.84 -2.00 -13.83
N ASP A 256 13.63 -1.38 -14.71
CA ASP A 256 14.45 -0.18 -14.48
C ASP A 256 15.35 -0.22 -13.22
N GLY A 257 15.78 -1.43 -12.80
CA GLY A 257 16.64 -1.65 -11.64
C GLY A 257 15.89 -1.69 -10.30
N GLN A 258 14.56 -1.67 -10.30
CA GLN A 258 13.75 -1.79 -9.09
C GLN A 258 13.95 -3.14 -8.41
N ASP A 259 14.03 -4.22 -9.19
CA ASP A 259 14.38 -5.56 -8.71
C ASP A 259 15.76 -5.60 -8.02
N GLN A 260 16.75 -4.90 -8.57
CA GLN A 260 18.08 -4.78 -8.00
C GLN A 260 18.06 -3.95 -6.71
N ALA A 261 17.23 -2.91 -6.63
CA ALA A 261 17.06 -2.11 -5.42
C ALA A 261 16.50 -2.95 -4.26
N PHE A 262 15.47 -3.75 -4.52
CA PHE A 262 14.94 -4.70 -3.52
C PHE A 262 15.98 -5.77 -3.16
N ALA A 263 16.71 -6.33 -4.12
CA ALA A 263 17.73 -7.32 -3.82
C ALA A 263 18.86 -6.75 -2.94
N ALA A 264 19.19 -5.48 -3.08
CA ALA A 264 20.16 -4.79 -2.24
C ALA A 264 19.62 -4.55 -0.81
N ASP A 265 18.31 -4.35 -0.65
CA ASP A 265 17.64 -4.17 0.65
C ASP A 265 16.44 -5.13 0.81
N PRO A 266 16.68 -6.43 1.07
CA PRO A 266 15.63 -7.43 1.30
C PRO A 266 14.88 -7.22 2.63
N GLY A 267 15.29 -6.23 3.42
CA GLY A 267 14.57 -5.73 4.59
C GLY A 267 13.36 -4.88 4.26
N THR A 268 13.13 -4.53 2.99
CA THR A 268 11.94 -3.84 2.50
C THR A 268 10.69 -4.69 2.71
N GLN A 269 9.65 -4.11 3.31
CA GLN A 269 8.37 -4.78 3.54
C GLN A 269 7.64 -4.98 2.21
N LEU A 270 7.15 -6.20 1.94
CA LEU A 270 6.42 -6.51 0.71
C LEU A 270 5.03 -5.85 0.69
N ASP A 271 4.27 -5.96 1.78
CA ASP A 271 2.88 -5.50 1.91
C ASP A 271 2.78 -4.04 2.43
N ASP A 272 3.73 -3.22 2.02
CA ASP A 272 3.77 -1.78 2.31
C ASP A 272 4.34 -1.02 1.11
N PHE A 273 4.03 0.28 1.04
CA PHE A 273 4.52 1.14 -0.03
C PHE A 273 4.83 2.54 0.53
N CYS A 274 5.98 3.13 0.19
CA CYS A 274 6.39 4.37 0.84
C CYS A 274 6.55 5.57 -0.11
N TYR A 275 6.23 5.41 -1.39
CA TYR A 275 6.38 6.49 -2.38
C TYR A 275 5.58 7.74 -1.98
N GLY A 276 6.22 8.91 -2.06
CA GLY A 276 5.59 10.18 -1.66
C GLY A 276 5.71 10.52 -0.17
N ALA A 277 6.00 9.57 0.71
CA ALA A 277 6.23 9.86 2.12
C ALA A 277 7.50 10.69 2.32
N PRO A 278 7.49 11.73 3.17
CA PRO A 278 8.65 12.59 3.38
C PRO A 278 9.92 11.87 3.86
N GLU A 279 9.77 10.75 4.54
CA GLU A 279 10.83 9.88 5.05
C GLU A 279 11.26 8.79 4.05
N CYS A 280 10.54 8.62 2.93
CA CYS A 280 10.85 7.65 1.89
C CYS A 280 11.94 8.17 0.95
N SER A 281 13.12 7.57 0.99
CA SER A 281 14.17 7.89 0.01
C SER A 281 13.83 7.28 -1.35
N GLU A 282 14.42 7.82 -2.42
CA GLU A 282 14.28 7.27 -3.78
C GLU A 282 14.66 5.77 -3.84
N ASN A 283 15.76 5.38 -3.20
CA ASN A 283 16.17 3.97 -3.14
C ASN A 283 15.16 3.11 -2.38
N ALA A 284 14.54 3.62 -1.32
CA ALA A 284 13.50 2.89 -0.59
C ALA A 284 12.25 2.72 -1.47
N ALA A 285 11.80 3.75 -2.17
CA ALA A 285 10.70 3.67 -3.11
C ALA A 285 10.98 2.60 -4.20
N TYR A 286 12.16 2.65 -4.83
CA TYR A 286 12.58 1.65 -5.82
C TYR A 286 12.59 0.22 -5.26
N ALA A 287 12.99 0.04 -3.99
CA ALA A 287 12.96 -1.26 -3.35
C ALA A 287 11.53 -1.77 -3.10
N HIS A 288 10.58 -0.89 -2.79
CA HIS A 288 9.15 -1.27 -2.69
C HIS A 288 8.56 -1.67 -4.05
N TYR A 289 8.81 -0.90 -5.12
CA TYR A 289 8.46 -1.30 -6.49
C TYR A 289 9.04 -2.68 -6.84
N GLY A 290 10.33 -2.90 -6.51
CA GLY A 290 11.02 -4.16 -6.76
C GLY A 290 10.46 -5.34 -5.96
N ALA A 291 10.06 -5.13 -4.70
CA ALA A 291 9.41 -6.14 -3.88
C ALA A 291 8.07 -6.58 -4.48
N GLY A 292 7.19 -5.61 -4.79
CA GLY A 292 5.89 -5.85 -5.43
C GLY A 292 6.07 -6.54 -6.79
N PHE A 293 6.96 -6.02 -7.64
CA PHE A 293 7.26 -6.62 -8.95
C PHE A 293 7.73 -8.08 -8.84
N LEU A 294 8.75 -8.36 -8.03
CA LEU A 294 9.30 -9.71 -7.90
C LEU A 294 8.29 -10.69 -7.31
N TRP A 295 7.40 -10.22 -6.43
CA TRP A 295 6.27 -11.04 -5.95
C TRP A 295 5.30 -11.36 -7.08
N MET A 296 4.83 -10.37 -7.85
CA MET A 296 3.89 -10.57 -8.96
C MET A 296 4.54 -11.41 -10.07
N TYR A 297 5.82 -11.18 -10.38
CA TYR A 297 6.59 -11.96 -11.35
C TYR A 297 6.76 -13.42 -10.91
N TYR A 298 7.01 -13.66 -9.60
CA TYR A 298 7.04 -15.00 -9.02
C TYR A 298 5.69 -15.70 -9.16
N LEU A 299 4.60 -15.03 -8.81
CA LEU A 299 3.25 -15.59 -8.96
C LEU A 299 2.91 -15.90 -10.43
N TYR A 300 3.23 -14.98 -11.33
CA TYR A 300 3.06 -15.17 -12.77
C TYR A 300 3.76 -16.45 -13.23
N GLN A 301 5.01 -16.64 -12.84
CA GLN A 301 5.82 -17.77 -13.28
C GLN A 301 5.46 -19.11 -12.64
N GLN A 302 5.06 -19.11 -11.37
CA GLN A 302 4.84 -20.33 -10.60
C GLN A 302 3.39 -20.81 -10.62
N TYR A 303 2.42 -19.90 -10.81
CA TYR A 303 1.02 -20.24 -10.56
C TYR A 303 0.07 -20.03 -11.76
N GLY A 304 0.59 -19.88 -12.99
CA GLY A 304 -0.23 -20.00 -14.18
C GLY A 304 -0.27 -18.81 -15.15
N GLY A 305 0.71 -17.93 -15.13
CA GLY A 305 0.88 -16.85 -16.10
C GLY A 305 -0.30 -15.85 -16.09
N ASP A 306 -0.80 -15.50 -17.25
CA ASP A 306 -1.94 -14.58 -17.42
C ASP A 306 -3.18 -15.00 -16.60
N ARG A 307 -3.40 -16.32 -16.41
CA ARG A 307 -4.51 -16.79 -15.60
C ARG A 307 -4.35 -16.38 -14.14
N ALA A 308 -3.11 -16.37 -13.61
CA ALA A 308 -2.83 -15.93 -12.25
C ALA A 308 -3.09 -14.43 -12.10
N MET A 309 -2.65 -13.61 -13.06
CA MET A 309 -2.87 -12.15 -13.04
C MET A 309 -4.37 -11.83 -13.11
N ARG A 310 -5.11 -12.48 -14.01
CA ARG A 310 -6.57 -12.31 -14.05
C ARG A 310 -7.27 -12.75 -12.77
N ALA A 311 -6.74 -13.75 -12.06
CA ALA A 311 -7.30 -14.18 -10.79
C ALA A 311 -7.05 -13.17 -9.66
N VAL A 312 -5.92 -12.47 -9.68
CA VAL A 312 -5.64 -11.34 -8.76
C VAL A 312 -6.68 -10.23 -8.93
N LEU A 313 -7.01 -9.89 -10.18
CA LEU A 313 -7.93 -8.79 -10.50
C LEU A 313 -9.43 -9.17 -10.46
N ALA A 314 -9.77 -10.44 -10.26
CA ALA A 314 -11.15 -10.93 -10.43
C ALA A 314 -12.06 -10.69 -9.22
N ASP A 315 -11.54 -10.32 -8.05
CA ASP A 315 -12.31 -10.20 -6.81
C ASP A 315 -11.98 -8.94 -6.02
N GLY A 316 -12.72 -7.88 -6.24
CA GLY A 316 -12.58 -6.62 -5.51
C GLY A 316 -13.01 -6.65 -4.04
N SER A 317 -13.27 -7.82 -3.45
CA SER A 317 -13.68 -7.94 -2.04
C SER A 317 -12.52 -8.15 -1.06
N LEU A 318 -11.35 -8.56 -1.56
CA LEU A 318 -10.14 -8.83 -0.79
C LEU A 318 -8.99 -7.99 -1.32
N SER A 319 -8.05 -7.61 -0.45
CA SER A 319 -6.80 -6.95 -0.80
C SER A 319 -5.64 -7.49 0.06
N GLY A 320 -4.42 -7.06 -0.22
CA GLY A 320 -3.24 -7.43 0.53
C GLY A 320 -2.93 -8.93 0.51
N ILE A 321 -2.31 -9.41 1.56
CA ILE A 321 -1.88 -10.82 1.66
C ILE A 321 -3.07 -11.80 1.65
N ALA A 322 -4.23 -11.40 2.16
CA ALA A 322 -5.42 -12.24 2.19
C ALA A 322 -5.98 -12.54 0.78
N LEU A 323 -5.81 -11.64 -0.17
CA LEU A 323 -6.17 -11.85 -1.58
C LEU A 323 -5.45 -13.07 -2.15
N PHE A 324 -4.16 -13.25 -1.85
CA PHE A 324 -3.36 -14.34 -2.42
C PHE A 324 -3.74 -15.72 -1.88
N ASP A 325 -4.31 -15.82 -0.69
CA ASP A 325 -4.88 -17.09 -0.21
C ASP A 325 -6.05 -17.55 -1.09
N ASP A 326 -6.91 -16.62 -1.49
CA ASP A 326 -8.05 -16.88 -2.36
C ASP A 326 -7.60 -17.13 -3.81
N VAL A 327 -6.71 -16.30 -4.35
CA VAL A 327 -6.13 -16.45 -5.70
C VAL A 327 -5.50 -17.83 -5.86
N LEU A 328 -4.65 -18.25 -4.94
CA LEU A 328 -3.98 -19.55 -4.99
C LEU A 328 -4.98 -20.70 -4.91
N ALA A 329 -6.02 -20.57 -4.09
CA ALA A 329 -7.09 -21.57 -4.01
C ALA A 329 -7.88 -21.68 -5.33
N ARG A 330 -8.26 -20.56 -5.96
CA ARG A 330 -8.93 -20.52 -7.28
C ARG A 330 -8.07 -21.11 -8.40
N LEU A 331 -6.76 -20.98 -8.30
CA LEU A 331 -5.82 -21.59 -9.25
C LEU A 331 -5.61 -23.09 -9.01
N GLY A 332 -6.21 -23.66 -7.95
CA GLY A 332 -6.09 -25.07 -7.59
C GLY A 332 -4.79 -25.42 -6.89
N SER A 333 -4.06 -24.44 -6.38
CA SER A 333 -2.84 -24.63 -5.59
C SER A 333 -3.17 -25.16 -4.19
N ARG A 334 -2.25 -25.96 -3.64
CA ARG A 334 -2.26 -26.35 -2.23
C ARG A 334 -1.54 -25.32 -1.34
N ASP A 335 -0.72 -24.46 -1.94
CA ASP A 335 -0.03 -23.38 -1.23
C ASP A 335 -1.05 -22.32 -0.77
N ARG A 336 -0.75 -21.73 0.36
CA ARG A 336 -1.32 -20.50 0.83
C ARG A 336 -0.34 -19.34 0.59
N ALA A 337 -0.77 -18.11 0.73
CA ALA A 337 0.08 -16.93 0.57
C ALA A 337 1.39 -17.04 1.37
N ARG A 338 1.31 -17.52 2.61
CA ARG A 338 2.49 -17.77 3.45
C ARG A 338 3.44 -18.83 2.90
N ASP A 339 2.93 -19.89 2.26
CA ASP A 339 3.77 -20.91 1.63
C ASP A 339 4.45 -20.38 0.39
N ALA A 340 3.72 -19.60 -0.44
CA ALA A 340 4.28 -18.91 -1.58
C ALA A 340 5.37 -17.92 -1.14
N PHE A 341 5.10 -17.10 -0.11
CA PHE A 341 6.08 -16.16 0.45
C PHE A 341 7.36 -16.88 0.96
N ARG A 342 7.18 -17.98 1.68
CA ARG A 342 8.30 -18.79 2.16
C ARG A 342 9.20 -19.29 1.01
N LYS A 343 8.62 -19.72 -0.10
CA LYS A 343 9.33 -20.17 -1.30
C LYS A 343 9.98 -18.99 -2.02
N TRP A 344 9.27 -17.86 -2.15
CA TRP A 344 9.74 -16.63 -2.76
C TRP A 344 10.96 -16.04 -2.05
N VAL A 345 10.98 -16.05 -0.71
CA VAL A 345 12.15 -15.67 0.10
C VAL A 345 13.40 -16.49 -0.30
N ILE A 346 13.26 -17.78 -0.54
CA ILE A 346 14.37 -18.63 -0.99
C ILE A 346 14.72 -18.34 -2.46
N ALA A 347 13.72 -18.15 -3.32
CA ALA A 347 13.96 -17.80 -4.73
C ALA A 347 14.81 -16.52 -4.86
N ASN A 348 14.50 -15.49 -4.08
CA ASN A 348 15.27 -14.24 -4.05
C ASN A 348 16.73 -14.41 -3.58
N LEU A 349 17.02 -15.41 -2.75
CA LEU A 349 18.37 -15.66 -2.23
C LEU A 349 19.21 -16.53 -3.16
N VAL A 350 18.63 -17.59 -3.71
CA VAL A 350 19.40 -18.63 -4.41
C VAL A 350 19.27 -18.58 -5.92
N ASP A 351 18.14 -18.10 -6.40
CA ASP A 351 17.75 -18.06 -7.83
C ASP A 351 18.16 -19.34 -8.58
N ALA A 352 17.62 -20.46 -8.13
CA ALA A 352 17.93 -21.78 -8.69
C ALA A 352 16.67 -22.47 -9.22
N PRO A 353 16.22 -22.18 -10.46
CA PRO A 353 14.99 -22.72 -11.05
C PRO A 353 15.01 -24.25 -11.28
N GLY A 354 16.16 -24.90 -11.09
CA GLY A 354 16.29 -26.37 -11.08
C GLY A 354 15.95 -27.03 -9.74
N LEU A 355 15.74 -26.26 -8.66
CA LEU A 355 15.45 -26.78 -7.32
C LEU A 355 13.94 -26.73 -7.02
N ASP A 356 13.48 -27.71 -6.23
CA ASP A 356 12.10 -27.84 -5.74
C ASP A 356 11.05 -27.63 -6.87
N SER A 357 11.25 -28.30 -8.01
CA SER A 357 10.39 -28.17 -9.20
C SER A 357 10.24 -26.73 -9.74
N GLY A 358 11.24 -25.89 -9.52
CA GLY A 358 11.29 -24.50 -9.97
C GLY A 358 10.95 -23.48 -8.90
N ALA A 359 10.49 -23.90 -7.72
CA ALA A 359 9.97 -22.99 -6.70
C ALA A 359 11.03 -22.05 -6.08
N TYR A 360 12.33 -22.35 -6.24
CA TYR A 360 13.41 -21.56 -5.65
C TYR A 360 14.21 -20.74 -6.67
N GLY A 361 13.55 -20.26 -7.73
CA GLY A 361 14.20 -19.40 -8.71
C GLY A 361 13.24 -18.82 -9.72
N TYR A 362 13.78 -18.05 -10.64
CA TYR A 362 13.09 -17.39 -11.72
C TYR A 362 13.55 -17.93 -13.07
N ARG A 363 12.66 -17.90 -14.06
CA ARG A 363 13.01 -18.11 -15.47
C ARG A 363 13.28 -16.75 -16.09
N PRO A 364 14.51 -16.49 -16.59
CA PRO A 364 14.86 -15.18 -17.14
C PRO A 364 14.00 -14.84 -18.37
N THR A 365 13.26 -13.73 -18.32
CA THR A 365 12.44 -13.23 -19.44
C THR A 365 12.79 -11.78 -19.82
N TYR A 366 13.64 -11.11 -19.04
CA TYR A 366 14.13 -9.76 -19.33
C TYR A 366 15.66 -9.67 -19.11
N GLN A 367 16.27 -8.66 -19.70
CA GLN A 367 17.72 -8.43 -19.57
C GLN A 367 18.06 -7.98 -18.14
N GLY A 368 19.04 -8.62 -17.53
CA GLY A 368 19.45 -8.33 -16.15
C GLY A 368 18.71 -9.14 -15.09
N CYS A 369 17.73 -9.99 -15.49
CA CYS A 369 17.14 -10.98 -14.59
C CYS A 369 18.25 -12.01 -14.20
N CYS A 370 18.32 -12.58 -13.07
CA CYS A 370 17.41 -12.42 -11.95
C CYS A 370 18.25 -12.11 -10.73
N VAL A 371 17.63 -11.70 -9.64
CA VAL A 371 18.35 -11.08 -8.53
C VAL A 371 18.81 -12.08 -7.48
N HIS A 372 19.87 -11.70 -6.74
CA HIS A 372 20.27 -12.38 -5.51
C HIS A 372 20.18 -11.40 -4.35
N ALA A 373 19.31 -11.69 -3.39
CA ALA A 373 19.12 -10.87 -2.22
C ALA A 373 20.41 -10.77 -1.38
N ALA A 374 20.70 -9.56 -0.94
CA ALA A 374 21.88 -9.26 -0.14
C ALA A 374 21.83 -9.96 1.22
N VAL A 375 23.00 -10.46 1.64
CA VAL A 375 23.19 -10.98 2.99
C VAL A 375 23.30 -9.82 3.96
N THR A 376 22.36 -9.72 4.92
CA THR A 376 22.25 -8.60 5.87
C THR A 376 23.27 -8.68 7.03
N ALA A 377 23.83 -9.87 7.29
CA ALA A 377 24.89 -10.08 8.25
C ALA A 377 25.65 -11.39 7.97
N SER A 378 26.91 -11.48 8.40
CA SER A 378 27.68 -12.73 8.31
C SER A 378 28.59 -12.94 9.52
N SER A 379 28.82 -14.21 9.87
CA SER A 379 29.82 -14.58 10.86
C SER A 379 30.61 -15.82 10.43
N SER A 380 31.91 -15.85 10.80
CA SER A 380 32.81 -17.00 10.77
C SER A 380 33.45 -17.22 12.13
N SER A 381 33.06 -16.47 13.16
CA SER A 381 33.56 -16.60 14.54
C SER A 381 32.38 -16.91 15.46
N TYR A 382 32.57 -17.87 16.36
CA TYR A 382 31.55 -18.35 17.29
C TYR A 382 32.10 -18.37 18.72
N PRO A 383 31.31 -18.09 19.79
CA PRO A 383 29.85 -17.80 19.71
C PRO A 383 29.53 -16.46 19.02
N PHE A 384 28.39 -16.43 18.34
CA PHE A 384 27.86 -15.25 17.65
C PHE A 384 26.44 -14.99 18.13
N THR A 385 26.12 -13.74 18.47
CA THR A 385 24.75 -13.31 18.82
C THR A 385 24.39 -12.07 18.02
N ARG A 386 23.19 -12.08 17.41
CA ARG A 386 22.62 -10.96 16.69
C ARG A 386 21.28 -10.59 17.31
N HIS A 387 21.18 -9.36 17.79
CA HIS A 387 19.91 -8.70 18.10
C HIS A 387 19.55 -7.79 16.92
N ALA A 388 18.38 -7.95 16.33
CA ALA A 388 17.98 -7.17 15.18
C ALA A 388 16.46 -7.02 15.08
N ARG A 389 16.05 -6.08 14.25
CA ARG A 389 14.66 -5.89 13.83
C ARG A 389 14.54 -6.22 12.35
N VAL A 390 13.35 -6.63 11.93
CA VAL A 390 13.02 -6.87 10.53
C VAL A 390 11.54 -6.49 10.31
N ASN A 391 11.26 -5.87 9.18
CA ASN A 391 9.90 -5.48 8.79
C ASN A 391 9.04 -6.71 8.51
N GLN A 392 7.71 -6.55 8.60
CA GLN A 392 6.78 -7.63 8.26
C GLN A 392 6.93 -7.96 6.76
N PHE A 393 6.75 -9.23 6.42
CA PHE A 393 6.94 -9.72 5.04
C PHE A 393 8.24 -9.27 4.36
N ALA A 394 9.29 -9.06 5.16
CA ALA A 394 10.66 -8.78 4.74
C ALA A 394 11.59 -9.89 5.24
N THR A 395 12.86 -9.87 4.85
CA THR A 395 13.79 -10.94 5.22
C THR A 395 15.16 -10.41 5.63
N ASN A 396 15.65 -10.83 6.80
CA ASN A 396 17.06 -10.75 7.15
C ASN A 396 17.76 -12.06 6.79
N TYR A 397 18.79 -11.98 5.93
CA TYR A 397 19.63 -13.12 5.56
C TYR A 397 20.94 -13.09 6.35
N VAL A 398 21.15 -14.06 7.24
CA VAL A 398 22.34 -14.15 8.09
C VAL A 398 23.21 -15.30 7.64
N ALA A 399 24.40 -15.02 7.08
CA ALA A 399 25.31 -16.03 6.59
C ALA A 399 26.24 -16.54 7.70
N LEU A 400 26.26 -17.85 7.88
CA LEU A 400 27.15 -18.56 8.79
C LEU A 400 28.19 -19.33 7.97
N LYS A 401 29.48 -19.01 8.16
CA LYS A 401 30.60 -19.60 7.46
C LYS A 401 31.36 -20.52 8.41
N PRO A 402 32.11 -21.51 7.90
CA PRO A 402 32.98 -22.33 8.75
C PRO A 402 33.96 -21.46 9.56
N GLY A 403 34.03 -21.70 10.87
CA GLY A 403 34.89 -20.97 11.81
C GLY A 403 35.78 -21.91 12.62
N GLY A 404 36.26 -23.02 11.99
CA GLY A 404 37.06 -24.03 12.70
C GLY A 404 36.21 -25.06 13.47
N THR A 405 34.89 -24.98 13.41
CA THR A 405 33.94 -25.97 13.97
C THR A 405 33.16 -26.66 12.86
N SER A 406 32.89 -27.94 13.01
CA SER A 406 32.05 -28.72 12.10
C SER A 406 30.55 -28.73 12.51
N THR A 407 30.26 -28.27 13.72
CA THR A 407 28.91 -28.26 14.28
C THR A 407 28.59 -26.90 14.85
N LEU A 408 27.37 -26.37 14.52
CA LEU A 408 26.82 -25.16 15.10
C LEU A 408 25.45 -25.46 15.73
N HIS A 409 25.25 -24.92 16.93
CA HIS A 409 23.97 -24.93 17.62
C HIS A 409 23.33 -23.53 17.48
N LEU A 410 22.19 -23.49 16.83
CA LEU A 410 21.43 -22.27 16.61
C LEU A 410 20.28 -22.21 17.61
N GLN A 411 20.09 -21.04 18.21
CA GLN A 411 18.93 -20.68 19.01
C GLN A 411 18.33 -19.39 18.47
N PHE A 412 17.05 -19.43 18.13
CA PHE A 412 16.26 -18.28 17.69
C PHE A 412 15.24 -17.93 18.75
N ARG A 413 15.03 -16.64 18.98
CA ARG A 413 13.93 -16.07 19.77
C ARG A 413 13.42 -14.83 19.08
N GLY A 414 12.13 -14.82 18.72
CA GLY A 414 11.44 -13.66 18.15
C GLY A 414 10.41 -13.08 19.12
N ASP A 415 10.02 -11.81 18.91
CA ASP A 415 8.88 -11.24 19.62
C ASP A 415 7.61 -11.98 19.19
N PRO A 416 6.80 -12.52 20.11
CA PRO A 416 5.60 -13.27 19.77
C PRO A 416 4.42 -12.38 19.32
N THR A 417 4.49 -11.07 19.57
CA THR A 417 3.47 -10.09 19.20
C THR A 417 4.09 -8.80 18.68
N VAL A 418 3.35 -8.08 17.85
CA VAL A 418 3.71 -6.77 17.32
C VAL A 418 2.51 -5.82 17.44
N ARG A 419 2.73 -4.51 17.53
CA ARG A 419 1.65 -3.52 17.49
C ARG A 419 1.06 -3.39 16.10
N ILE A 420 -0.24 -3.02 16.04
CA ILE A 420 -0.94 -2.67 14.80
C ILE A 420 -0.48 -1.28 14.34
N VAL A 421 -0.54 -0.29 15.24
CA VAL A 421 -0.17 1.11 15.00
C VAL A 421 0.85 1.59 16.03
N PRO A 422 1.69 2.61 15.71
CA PRO A 422 2.80 3.02 16.57
C PRO A 422 2.40 3.91 17.76
N ASN A 423 1.16 3.83 18.21
CA ASN A 423 0.69 4.49 19.42
C ASN A 423 0.65 3.52 20.63
N THR A 424 0.11 4.00 21.74
CA THR A 424 -0.23 3.19 22.93
C THR A 424 -1.63 3.56 23.35
N PRO A 425 -2.58 2.61 23.46
CA PRO A 425 -3.93 2.86 23.97
C PRO A 425 -3.89 3.59 25.32
N LEU A 426 -4.79 4.56 25.53
CA LEU A 426 -4.76 5.41 26.72
C LEU A 426 -5.35 4.70 27.94
N GLN A 427 -6.65 4.47 27.95
CA GLN A 427 -7.33 3.89 29.10
C GLN A 427 -7.87 2.49 28.79
N GLY A 428 -7.75 1.59 29.77
CA GLY A 428 -8.29 0.22 29.63
C GLY A 428 -7.55 -0.67 28.62
N GLY A 429 -6.48 -0.18 27.99
CA GLY A 429 -5.65 -0.94 27.04
C GLY A 429 -6.36 -1.33 25.74
N MET A 430 -7.46 -0.65 25.38
CA MET A 430 -8.25 -0.87 24.17
C MET A 430 -8.57 0.47 23.51
N GLU A 431 -8.47 0.52 22.18
CA GLU A 431 -8.81 1.68 21.36
C GLU A 431 -9.65 1.27 20.15
N TRP A 432 -10.38 2.20 19.56
CA TRP A 432 -10.97 2.03 18.24
C TRP A 432 -9.92 2.31 17.17
N TRP A 433 -9.83 1.45 16.18
CA TRP A 433 -8.96 1.63 15.01
C TRP A 433 -9.78 1.60 13.73
N SER A 434 -9.50 2.57 12.82
CA SER A 434 -10.24 2.74 11.57
C SER A 434 -9.91 1.69 10.50
N ASN A 435 -8.95 0.81 10.74
CA ASN A 435 -8.29 0.03 9.70
C ASN A 435 -7.38 0.88 8.79
N ARG A 436 -6.71 0.24 7.83
CA ARG A 436 -5.88 0.86 6.78
C ARG A 436 -6.11 0.13 5.46
N GLY A 437 -5.84 0.78 4.34
CA GLY A 437 -5.97 0.26 2.97
C GLY A 437 -6.24 1.39 2.00
N ASP A 438 -6.13 1.12 0.71
CA ASP A 438 -6.45 2.04 -0.36
C ASP A 438 -7.93 1.89 -0.75
N GLU A 439 -8.55 2.94 -1.32
CA GLU A 439 -9.96 2.99 -1.74
C GLU A 439 -10.95 2.56 -0.65
N MET A 440 -10.73 3.01 0.58
CA MET A 440 -11.46 2.57 1.77
C MET A 440 -12.41 3.66 2.28
N ASP A 441 -13.60 3.23 2.73
CA ASP A 441 -14.56 4.03 3.51
C ASP A 441 -14.91 3.28 4.78
N SER A 442 -14.31 3.67 5.90
CA SER A 442 -14.53 3.06 7.21
C SER A 442 -15.39 3.94 8.10
N THR A 443 -16.49 3.41 8.65
CA THR A 443 -17.41 4.17 9.48
C THR A 443 -17.65 3.56 10.85
N LEU A 444 -17.73 4.44 11.87
CA LEU A 444 -18.12 4.13 13.27
C LEU A 444 -19.26 5.06 13.67
N THR A 445 -20.50 4.57 13.65
CA THR A 445 -21.71 5.38 13.79
C THR A 445 -22.46 5.08 15.07
N ARG A 446 -22.97 6.12 15.73
CA ARG A 446 -23.80 6.02 16.93
C ARG A 446 -24.96 7.01 16.95
N ALA A 447 -26.12 6.55 17.45
CA ALA A 447 -27.24 7.44 17.75
C ALA A 447 -27.04 8.10 19.13
N LEU A 448 -27.25 9.41 19.19
CA LEU A 448 -27.26 10.21 20.42
C LEU A 448 -28.62 10.89 20.59
N ASP A 449 -29.19 10.82 21.80
CA ASP A 449 -30.42 11.51 22.13
C ASP A 449 -30.10 12.83 22.88
N LEU A 450 -30.12 13.93 22.13
CA LEU A 450 -29.90 15.29 22.64
C LEU A 450 -31.24 16.03 22.90
N SER A 451 -32.40 15.31 22.87
CA SER A 451 -33.73 15.93 22.96
C SER A 451 -34.00 16.66 24.30
N HIS A 452 -33.28 16.30 25.37
CA HIS A 452 -33.46 16.83 26.72
C HIS A 452 -32.36 17.79 27.18
N VAL A 453 -31.41 18.14 26.29
CA VAL A 453 -30.30 19.06 26.61
C VAL A 453 -30.37 20.31 25.75
N ARG A 454 -29.80 21.43 26.26
CA ARG A 454 -29.71 22.70 25.55
C ARG A 454 -28.33 22.93 24.88
N ARG A 455 -27.36 22.15 25.33
CA ARG A 455 -26.00 22.11 24.77
C ARG A 455 -25.48 20.69 24.89
N ALA A 456 -24.57 20.34 24.03
CA ALA A 456 -23.88 19.05 24.07
C ALA A 456 -22.48 19.20 23.46
N THR A 457 -21.53 18.45 23.98
CA THR A 457 -20.15 18.48 23.53
C THR A 457 -19.65 17.05 23.38
N LEU A 458 -19.25 16.67 22.17
CA LEU A 458 -18.54 15.40 21.93
C LEU A 458 -17.07 15.60 22.24
N GLN A 459 -16.56 14.85 23.20
CA GLN A 459 -15.14 14.84 23.58
C GLN A 459 -14.55 13.48 23.28
N TYR A 460 -13.30 13.44 22.79
CA TYR A 460 -12.56 12.21 22.52
C TYR A 460 -11.06 12.51 22.39
N ASP A 461 -10.27 11.46 22.48
CA ASP A 461 -8.87 11.51 22.12
C ASP A 461 -8.69 10.82 20.77
N ILE A 462 -7.88 11.43 19.88
CA ILE A 462 -7.62 10.95 18.53
C ILE A 462 -6.11 10.90 18.27
N TRP A 463 -5.67 9.80 17.68
CA TRP A 463 -4.37 9.66 17.06
C TRP A 463 -4.56 9.30 15.59
N TYR A 464 -3.76 9.85 14.69
CA TYR A 464 -3.82 9.52 13.28
C TYR A 464 -2.48 9.66 12.56
N ALA A 465 -2.30 8.80 11.56
CA ALA A 465 -1.33 8.90 10.49
C ALA A 465 -2.03 8.51 9.21
N VAL A 466 -2.33 9.48 8.36
CA VAL A 466 -3.02 9.35 7.07
C VAL A 466 -2.31 10.19 6.03
N GLU A 467 -2.44 9.88 4.75
CA GLU A 467 -1.80 10.64 3.69
C GLU A 467 -2.31 12.08 3.70
N LYS A 468 -1.35 13.02 3.66
CA LYS A 468 -1.69 14.42 3.76
C LYS A 468 -2.33 14.93 2.47
N ASP A 469 -3.52 15.58 2.61
CA ASP A 469 -4.29 16.21 1.54
C ASP A 469 -4.95 15.24 0.54
N PHE A 470 -4.87 13.92 0.79
CA PHE A 470 -5.52 12.85 0.03
C PHE A 470 -6.44 12.00 0.90
N ASP A 471 -5.95 11.50 2.04
CA ASP A 471 -6.73 10.77 3.03
C ASP A 471 -7.27 11.69 4.13
N TYR A 472 -8.51 11.41 4.54
CA TYR A 472 -9.16 12.23 5.57
C TYR A 472 -9.94 11.39 6.58
N GLY A 473 -9.85 11.82 7.86
CA GLY A 473 -10.75 11.39 8.92
C GLY A 473 -11.78 12.47 9.25
N TYR A 474 -13.03 12.09 9.47
CA TYR A 474 -14.11 13.04 9.76
C TYR A 474 -14.83 12.70 11.06
N VAL A 475 -15.42 13.74 11.67
CA VAL A 475 -16.55 13.62 12.59
C VAL A 475 -17.77 14.23 11.93
N GLU A 476 -18.82 13.46 11.78
CA GLU A 476 -19.98 13.85 11.01
C GLU A 476 -21.26 13.75 11.85
N VAL A 477 -22.22 14.61 11.54
CA VAL A 477 -23.54 14.63 12.17
C VAL A 477 -24.63 14.51 11.12
N SER A 478 -25.59 13.62 11.36
CA SER A 478 -26.82 13.51 10.58
C SER A 478 -28.05 13.74 11.45
N THR A 479 -29.02 14.50 10.91
CA THR A 479 -30.32 14.75 11.56
C THR A 479 -31.48 14.09 10.82
N ASP A 480 -31.21 13.36 9.73
CA ASP A 480 -32.18 12.76 8.83
C ASP A 480 -32.06 11.23 8.72
N GLY A 481 -31.45 10.61 9.73
CA GLY A 481 -31.29 9.16 9.81
C GLY A 481 -30.17 8.61 8.94
N GLY A 482 -29.12 9.40 8.68
CA GLY A 482 -27.91 8.97 7.94
C GLY A 482 -28.00 9.15 6.43
N ARG A 483 -29.00 9.87 5.91
CA ARG A 483 -29.15 10.11 4.48
C ARG A 483 -28.23 11.22 3.97
N THR A 484 -28.03 12.25 4.79
CA THR A 484 -27.04 13.31 4.57
C THR A 484 -26.24 13.55 5.83
N TRP A 485 -25.00 14.01 5.66
CA TRP A 485 -24.03 14.19 6.73
C TRP A 485 -23.31 15.52 6.62
N TYR A 486 -22.92 16.08 7.76
CA TYR A 486 -22.19 17.35 7.86
C TYR A 486 -20.94 17.13 8.68
N ALA A 487 -19.77 17.33 8.07
CA ALA A 487 -18.48 17.25 8.76
C ALA A 487 -18.36 18.39 9.78
N ALA A 488 -18.25 18.04 11.04
CA ALA A 488 -18.20 18.99 12.14
C ALA A 488 -16.78 19.56 12.31
N PRO A 489 -16.62 20.90 12.50
CA PRO A 489 -15.32 21.49 12.68
C PRO A 489 -14.70 21.11 14.04
N GLY A 490 -13.46 20.65 14.03
CA GLY A 490 -12.64 20.41 15.20
C GLY A 490 -11.43 21.32 15.23
N ARG A 491 -10.72 21.34 16.37
CA ARG A 491 -9.52 22.16 16.56
C ARG A 491 -8.39 21.82 15.59
N TYR A 492 -8.30 20.53 15.21
CA TYR A 492 -7.19 20.01 14.40
C TYR A 492 -7.60 19.65 12.99
N THR A 493 -8.85 19.92 12.59
CA THR A 493 -9.38 19.68 11.26
C THR A 493 -9.03 20.81 10.28
N THR A 494 -9.14 20.53 8.99
CA THR A 494 -9.01 21.49 7.89
C THR A 494 -10.14 21.33 6.88
N ASN A 495 -10.53 22.41 6.22
CA ASN A 495 -11.43 22.39 5.06
C ASN A 495 -10.71 22.72 3.74
N ALA A 496 -9.36 22.75 3.76
CA ALA A 496 -8.58 22.88 2.54
C ALA A 496 -8.77 21.62 1.66
N ASP A 497 -8.97 21.83 0.37
CA ASP A 497 -9.27 20.80 -0.62
C ASP A 497 -8.40 20.97 -1.87
N PRO A 498 -7.08 20.79 -1.78
CA PRO A 498 -6.17 21.04 -2.90
C PRO A 498 -6.34 20.03 -4.04
N ASN A 499 -6.79 18.79 -3.71
CA ASN A 499 -6.89 17.68 -4.65
C ASN A 499 -8.35 17.31 -5.02
N GLY A 500 -9.36 17.96 -4.43
CA GLY A 500 -10.77 17.61 -4.64
C GLY A 500 -11.25 16.46 -3.75
N ALA A 501 -10.39 15.94 -2.85
CA ALA A 501 -10.63 14.77 -2.02
C ALA A 501 -11.26 15.07 -0.65
N ASN A 502 -11.28 16.35 -0.21
CA ASN A 502 -11.84 16.75 1.08
C ASN A 502 -13.34 17.02 1.00
N TYR A 503 -14.12 16.41 1.88
CA TYR A 503 -15.57 16.55 1.96
C TYR A 503 -16.02 17.56 3.03
N GLY A 504 -15.09 18.21 3.75
CA GLY A 504 -15.41 19.20 4.79
C GLY A 504 -14.29 19.35 5.80
N HIS A 505 -14.65 19.52 7.08
CA HIS A 505 -13.67 19.63 8.17
C HIS A 505 -13.05 18.27 8.49
N GLY A 506 -11.92 17.93 7.85
CA GLY A 506 -11.25 16.63 8.00
C GLY A 506 -9.89 16.69 8.72
N TYR A 507 -9.52 15.60 9.37
CA TYR A 507 -8.17 15.32 9.85
C TYR A 507 -7.35 14.77 8.69
N THR A 508 -6.14 15.29 8.47
CA THR A 508 -5.21 14.80 7.46
C THR A 508 -3.77 14.97 7.93
N GLY A 509 -2.85 14.15 7.42
CA GLY A 509 -1.44 14.11 7.80
C GLY A 509 -1.20 13.32 9.09
N ILE A 510 -0.29 13.76 9.96
CA ILE A 510 0.20 13.00 11.11
C ILE A 510 -0.01 13.76 12.40
N SER A 511 -0.75 13.16 13.36
CA SER A 511 -1.12 13.80 14.64
C SER A 511 0.08 14.05 15.56
N VAL A 512 1.12 13.20 15.54
CA VAL A 512 2.31 13.37 16.37
C VAL A 512 3.03 14.69 16.11
N LYS A 513 2.99 15.18 14.87
CA LYS A 513 3.56 16.50 14.50
C LYS A 513 2.77 17.67 15.09
N LYS A 514 1.46 17.49 15.35
CA LYS A 514 0.56 18.50 15.93
C LYS A 514 0.53 18.43 17.45
N ALA A 515 0.67 17.24 18.04
CA ALA A 515 0.61 17.02 19.48
C ALA A 515 1.81 17.60 20.25
N GLY A 516 2.95 17.74 19.58
CA GLY A 516 4.21 18.20 20.22
C GLY A 516 4.74 17.23 21.27
N ASN A 517 4.27 15.99 21.29
CA ASN A 517 4.72 14.90 22.16
C ASN A 517 4.92 13.61 21.35
N HIS A 518 5.66 12.64 21.91
CA HIS A 518 5.98 11.40 21.23
C HIS A 518 4.80 10.42 21.14
N ASN A 519 3.72 10.62 21.91
CA ASN A 519 2.57 9.73 21.91
C ASN A 519 1.57 10.05 20.80
N GLY A 520 1.56 11.30 20.29
CA GLY A 520 0.76 11.74 19.16
C GLY A 520 -0.76 11.86 19.41
N TRP A 521 -1.25 11.57 20.60
CA TRP A 521 -2.66 11.72 20.96
C TRP A 521 -3.02 13.20 21.10
N LEU A 522 -4.17 13.57 20.51
CA LEU A 522 -4.76 14.90 20.56
C LEU A 522 -6.10 14.81 21.26
N HIS A 523 -6.35 15.69 22.23
CA HIS A 523 -7.67 15.84 22.81
C HIS A 523 -8.54 16.75 21.96
N GLU A 524 -9.73 16.28 21.56
CA GLU A 524 -10.65 17.00 20.69
C GLU A 524 -12.00 17.23 21.38
N SER A 525 -12.66 18.32 20.99
CA SER A 525 -13.95 18.73 21.53
C SER A 525 -14.80 19.37 20.42
N ILE A 526 -15.87 18.70 20.04
CA ILE A 526 -16.80 19.13 18.98
C ILE A 526 -18.08 19.66 19.61
N ASP A 527 -18.50 20.88 19.25
CA ASP A 527 -19.76 21.46 19.68
C ASP A 527 -20.94 20.82 18.95
N LEU A 528 -21.75 20.07 19.68
CA LEU A 528 -23.01 19.49 19.20
C LEU A 528 -24.24 20.33 19.61
N SER A 529 -24.05 21.50 20.23
CA SER A 529 -25.16 22.36 20.70
C SER A 529 -26.11 22.81 19.58
N PRO A 530 -25.67 23.01 18.31
CA PRO A 530 -26.59 23.29 17.19
C PRO A 530 -27.65 22.19 16.96
N TYR A 531 -27.41 20.99 17.47
CA TYR A 531 -28.30 19.83 17.34
C TYR A 531 -29.08 19.52 18.63
N ALA A 532 -28.96 20.35 19.68
CA ALA A 532 -29.72 20.21 20.92
C ALA A 532 -31.23 20.17 20.68
N GLY A 533 -31.97 19.43 21.48
CA GLY A 533 -33.40 19.20 21.29
C GLY A 533 -33.77 18.15 20.23
N ARG A 534 -32.81 17.40 19.70
CA ARG A 534 -33.02 16.40 18.63
C ARG A 534 -32.35 15.07 18.96
N ARG A 535 -32.77 14.03 18.26
CA ARG A 535 -32.02 12.80 18.09
C ARG A 535 -31.14 12.92 16.85
N ILE A 536 -29.87 12.57 16.95
CA ILE A 536 -28.89 12.66 15.86
C ILE A 536 -28.14 11.33 15.72
N LEU A 537 -27.51 11.16 14.57
CA LEU A 537 -26.41 10.22 14.41
C LEU A 537 -25.09 11.00 14.41
N VAL A 538 -24.10 10.47 15.12
CA VAL A 538 -22.70 10.91 15.04
C VAL A 538 -21.89 9.79 14.41
N ARG A 539 -20.98 10.12 13.54
CA ARG A 539 -20.12 9.19 12.81
C ARG A 539 -18.67 9.66 12.88
N PHE A 540 -17.76 8.73 13.10
CA PHE A 540 -16.36 8.85 12.74
C PHE A 540 -16.18 8.10 11.43
N GLU A 541 -15.60 8.76 10.43
CA GLU A 541 -15.41 8.21 9.10
C GLU A 541 -13.97 8.41 8.65
N HIS A 542 -13.36 7.37 8.07
CA HIS A 542 -12.02 7.41 7.49
C HIS A 542 -12.12 7.02 6.02
N ILE A 543 -11.73 7.94 5.15
CA ILE A 543 -11.77 7.80 3.70
C ILE A 543 -10.33 7.89 3.19
N THR A 544 -9.91 6.91 2.39
CA THR A 544 -8.61 6.88 1.73
C THR A 544 -8.77 6.98 0.22
N ASP A 545 -7.74 7.47 -0.48
CA ASP A 545 -7.72 7.48 -1.94
C ASP A 545 -7.15 6.18 -2.54
N ASP A 546 -6.68 6.20 -3.78
CA ASP A 546 -6.30 5.02 -4.56
C ASP A 546 -4.83 4.62 -4.39
N ALA A 547 -4.07 5.33 -3.54
CA ALA A 547 -2.64 5.02 -3.36
C ALA A 547 -2.10 5.47 -2.00
N PHE A 548 -1.15 4.73 -1.48
CA PHE A 548 -0.31 5.10 -0.34
C PHE A 548 -1.08 5.33 0.97
N ASN A 549 -1.54 4.28 1.58
CA ASN A 549 -2.16 4.35 2.90
C ASN A 549 -1.13 4.32 4.05
N LEU A 550 -1.43 5.02 5.14
CA LEU A 550 -0.69 4.99 6.38
C LEU A 550 -1.42 4.19 7.47
N SER A 551 -1.03 4.38 8.74
CA SER A 551 -1.57 3.57 9.86
C SER A 551 -3.05 3.85 10.20
N GLY A 552 -3.70 4.82 9.57
CA GLY A 552 -5.10 5.19 9.82
C GLY A 552 -5.31 6.02 11.08
N LEU A 553 -6.52 5.91 11.66
CA LEU A 553 -6.95 6.65 12.84
C LEU A 553 -7.21 5.72 14.01
N THR A 554 -6.93 6.20 15.23
CA THR A 554 -7.40 5.57 16.46
C THR A 554 -8.14 6.56 17.34
N LEU A 555 -9.14 6.07 18.10
CA LEU A 555 -9.97 6.86 19.00
C LEU A 555 -10.01 6.20 20.37
N ASP A 556 -10.01 7.05 21.41
CA ASP A 556 -10.22 6.64 22.81
C ASP A 556 -11.01 7.72 23.54
N ASN A 557 -11.50 7.39 24.74
CA ASN A 557 -12.18 8.33 25.65
C ASN A 557 -13.38 9.09 25.06
N ILE A 558 -14.15 8.46 24.15
CA ILE A 558 -15.30 9.10 23.50
C ILE A 558 -16.41 9.30 24.53
N ARG A 559 -16.89 10.55 24.69
CA ARG A 559 -17.93 10.91 25.66
C ARG A 559 -18.76 12.11 25.24
N VAL A 560 -19.99 12.18 25.75
CA VAL A 560 -20.89 13.35 25.71
C VAL A 560 -21.43 13.54 27.12
N PRO A 561 -20.75 14.34 27.96
CA PRO A 561 -21.07 14.45 29.40
C PRO A 561 -22.49 14.90 29.67
N GLU A 562 -23.06 15.78 28.85
CA GLU A 562 -24.38 16.36 29.04
C GLU A 562 -25.53 15.33 29.00
N ILE A 563 -25.29 14.19 28.35
CA ILE A 563 -26.26 13.06 28.31
C ILE A 563 -25.75 11.83 29.08
N GLY A 564 -24.66 11.97 29.85
CA GLY A 564 -24.05 10.88 30.61
C GLY A 564 -23.45 9.77 29.73
N PHE A 565 -23.17 10.03 28.45
CA PHE A 565 -22.55 9.04 27.56
C PHE A 565 -21.03 9.04 27.74
N ALA A 566 -20.48 7.85 27.96
CA ALA A 566 -19.07 7.56 27.90
C ALA A 566 -18.85 6.17 27.26
N ASP A 567 -17.98 6.10 26.29
CA ASP A 567 -17.57 4.83 25.66
C ASP A 567 -16.58 4.09 26.57
N GLY A 568 -16.67 2.76 26.60
CA GLY A 568 -15.81 1.92 27.41
C GLY A 568 -15.94 0.43 27.05
N PRO A 569 -15.21 -0.45 27.74
CA PRO A 569 -15.37 -1.89 27.57
C PRO A 569 -16.82 -2.32 27.81
N GLY A 570 -17.43 -2.99 26.80
CA GLY A 570 -18.82 -3.43 26.85
C GLY A 570 -19.85 -2.39 26.42
N THR A 571 -19.48 -1.17 26.05
CA THR A 571 -20.42 -0.20 25.46
C THR A 571 -20.99 -0.75 24.16
N SER A 572 -22.31 -0.88 24.08
CA SER A 572 -23.05 -1.32 22.88
C SER A 572 -23.64 -0.11 22.12
N GLY A 573 -24.17 -0.36 20.92
CA GLY A 573 -24.90 0.63 20.12
C GLY A 573 -24.04 1.38 19.11
N TRP A 574 -22.80 1.01 18.91
CA TRP A 574 -22.01 1.39 17.75
C TRP A 574 -22.34 0.50 16.55
N GLN A 575 -22.49 1.11 15.38
CA GLN A 575 -22.53 0.44 14.07
C GLN A 575 -21.17 0.65 13.42
N MET A 576 -20.50 -0.45 13.11
CA MET A 576 -19.10 -0.48 12.63
C MET A 576 -19.04 -1.06 11.23
N HIS A 577 -18.40 -0.34 10.31
CA HIS A 577 -17.97 -0.83 9.02
C HIS A 577 -16.49 -0.49 8.91
N GLY A 578 -15.62 -1.50 8.92
CA GLY A 578 -14.19 -1.32 8.92
C GLY A 578 -13.55 -0.96 10.27
N TRP A 579 -14.20 -0.17 11.13
CA TRP A 579 -13.69 0.12 12.47
C TRP A 579 -13.72 -1.10 13.38
N VAL A 580 -12.70 -1.23 14.20
CA VAL A 580 -12.55 -2.35 15.13
C VAL A 580 -11.99 -1.90 16.47
N ARG A 581 -12.44 -2.52 17.57
CA ARG A 581 -11.89 -2.26 18.89
C ARG A 581 -10.76 -3.23 19.18
N VAL A 582 -9.54 -2.75 19.39
CA VAL A 582 -8.31 -3.53 19.50
C VAL A 582 -7.52 -3.20 20.76
N ALA A 583 -6.71 -4.15 21.21
CA ALA A 583 -5.65 -3.93 22.20
C ALA A 583 -4.34 -3.44 21.54
N ASN A 584 -4.37 -3.14 20.26
CA ASN A 584 -3.24 -2.73 19.45
C ASN A 584 -2.13 -3.80 19.37
N LEU A 585 -2.51 -5.07 19.23
CA LEU A 585 -1.58 -6.19 19.17
C LEU A 585 -1.97 -7.18 18.08
N LEU A 586 -0.97 -7.70 17.36
CA LEU A 586 -1.07 -8.83 16.44
C LEU A 586 -0.10 -9.93 16.81
N PRO A 587 -0.42 -11.21 16.58
CA PRO A 587 0.56 -12.27 16.71
C PRO A 587 1.61 -12.17 15.61
N THR A 588 2.89 -12.27 15.96
CA THR A 588 3.97 -12.36 14.99
C THR A 588 4.20 -13.82 14.61
N HIS A 589 3.96 -14.13 13.35
CA HIS A 589 4.25 -15.44 12.80
C HIS A 589 5.63 -15.43 12.13
N TRP A 590 6.61 -16.04 12.78
CA TRP A 590 7.96 -16.12 12.26
C TRP A 590 8.14 -17.26 11.26
N LEU A 591 8.93 -17.00 10.22
CA LEU A 591 9.50 -17.98 9.31
C LEU A 591 11.02 -17.94 9.48
N VAL A 592 11.63 -19.06 9.87
CA VAL A 592 13.08 -19.19 9.98
C VAL A 592 13.51 -20.38 9.13
N GLN A 593 14.22 -20.08 8.04
CA GLN A 593 14.66 -21.07 7.07
C GLN A 593 16.19 -21.18 7.04
N LEU A 594 16.68 -22.40 6.95
CA LEU A 594 18.12 -22.72 6.90
C LEU A 594 18.45 -23.14 5.47
N VAL A 595 19.20 -22.33 4.75
CA VAL A 595 19.65 -22.58 3.38
C VAL A 595 21.10 -23.07 3.45
N LEU A 596 21.28 -24.37 3.25
CA LEU A 596 22.57 -25.03 3.33
C LEU A 596 23.18 -25.12 1.93
N TYR A 597 24.30 -24.49 1.71
CA TYR A 597 25.10 -24.64 0.50
C TYR A 597 26.06 -25.81 0.70
N THR A 598 25.74 -26.95 0.08
CA THR A 598 26.53 -28.19 0.19
C THR A 598 27.33 -28.47 -1.09
N ARG A 599 28.25 -29.42 -1.04
CA ARG A 599 28.93 -29.89 -2.26
C ARG A 599 28.03 -30.55 -3.29
N GLN A 600 26.85 -31.01 -2.86
CA GLN A 600 25.83 -31.66 -3.72
C GLN A 600 24.75 -30.72 -4.19
N GLY A 601 24.80 -29.43 -3.82
CA GLY A 601 23.79 -28.42 -4.15
C GLY A 601 23.20 -27.75 -2.92
N VAL A 602 22.14 -26.99 -3.12
CA VAL A 602 21.46 -26.25 -2.06
C VAL A 602 20.36 -27.10 -1.42
N GLN A 603 20.30 -27.11 -0.10
CA GLN A 603 19.21 -27.73 0.67
C GLN A 603 18.53 -26.68 1.54
N VAL A 604 17.19 -26.73 1.62
CA VAL A 604 16.40 -25.82 2.44
C VAL A 604 15.71 -26.60 3.55
N ARG A 605 15.83 -26.12 4.79
CA ARG A 605 15.17 -26.71 5.97
C ARG A 605 14.47 -25.61 6.75
N GLN A 606 13.32 -25.89 7.31
CA GLN A 606 12.66 -24.99 8.25
C GLN A 606 13.15 -25.27 9.67
N MET A 607 13.33 -24.19 10.46
CA MET A 607 13.50 -24.29 11.91
C MET A 607 12.10 -24.33 12.54
N PRO A 608 11.70 -25.42 13.22
CA PRO A 608 10.45 -25.44 13.97
C PRO A 608 10.48 -24.40 15.10
N LEU A 609 9.38 -23.67 15.27
CA LEU A 609 9.23 -22.66 16.31
C LEU A 609 8.09 -23.01 17.25
N SER A 610 8.23 -22.67 18.53
CA SER A 610 7.15 -22.73 19.53
C SER A 610 6.13 -21.61 19.33
N ALA A 611 5.02 -21.67 20.05
CA ALA A 611 4.02 -20.58 20.08
C ALA A 611 4.58 -19.26 20.66
N SER A 612 5.67 -19.32 21.43
CA SER A 612 6.39 -18.16 21.96
C SER A 612 7.50 -17.67 21.03
N ALA A 613 7.54 -18.15 19.77
CA ALA A 613 8.52 -17.81 18.75
C ALA A 613 9.98 -18.20 19.11
N ASP A 614 10.16 -19.27 19.89
CA ASP A 614 11.47 -19.83 20.19
C ASP A 614 11.76 -21.04 19.30
N GLY A 615 12.98 -21.18 18.79
CA GLY A 615 13.41 -22.30 17.98
C GLY A 615 14.87 -22.68 18.17
N GLN A 616 15.20 -23.94 17.84
CA GLN A 616 16.57 -24.45 17.91
C GLN A 616 16.87 -25.32 16.69
N ALA A 617 18.12 -25.31 16.24
CA ALA A 617 18.60 -26.21 15.22
C ALA A 617 20.08 -26.57 15.47
N THR A 618 20.47 -27.79 15.09
CA THR A 618 21.87 -28.19 15.04
C THR A 618 22.27 -28.42 13.58
N LEU A 619 23.35 -27.77 13.17
CA LEU A 619 23.95 -27.89 11.85
C LEU A 619 25.28 -28.65 12.00
N THR A 620 25.45 -29.68 11.20
CA THR A 620 26.66 -30.52 11.17
C THR A 620 27.31 -30.49 9.79
N GLY A 621 28.59 -30.83 9.72
CA GLY A 621 29.31 -30.93 8.45
C GLY A 621 29.85 -29.61 7.89
N LEU A 622 29.87 -28.52 8.68
CA LEU A 622 30.45 -27.23 8.25
C LEU A 622 31.96 -27.41 8.00
N GLY A 623 32.43 -26.82 6.90
CA GLY A 623 33.81 -26.94 6.46
C GLY A 623 34.12 -28.24 5.73
N HIS A 624 33.19 -29.20 5.69
CA HIS A 624 33.27 -30.44 4.95
C HIS A 624 32.25 -30.48 3.82
N ASP A 625 31.08 -31.05 4.08
CA ASP A 625 30.00 -31.11 3.08
C ASP A 625 29.21 -29.80 2.97
N VAL A 626 29.04 -29.08 4.08
CA VAL A 626 28.38 -27.80 4.15
C VAL A 626 29.38 -26.65 4.08
N GLN A 627 29.36 -25.88 3.01
CA GLN A 627 30.31 -24.79 2.79
C GLN A 627 29.86 -23.49 3.48
N ARG A 628 28.55 -23.25 3.52
CA ARG A 628 27.90 -22.06 4.09
C ARG A 628 26.47 -22.39 4.44
N VAL A 629 25.95 -21.76 5.48
CA VAL A 629 24.50 -21.72 5.76
C VAL A 629 24.03 -20.29 5.76
N VAL A 630 22.88 -20.01 5.15
CA VAL A 630 22.18 -18.73 5.30
C VAL A 630 20.89 -18.97 6.08
N VAL A 631 20.72 -18.25 7.18
CA VAL A 631 19.49 -18.24 7.97
C VAL A 631 18.62 -17.10 7.44
N ALA A 632 17.50 -17.42 6.79
CA ALA A 632 16.52 -16.46 6.33
C ALA A 632 15.44 -16.30 7.42
N ILE A 633 15.26 -15.07 7.90
CA ILE A 633 14.42 -14.74 9.06
C ILE A 633 13.38 -13.70 8.63
N SER A 634 12.10 -14.06 8.68
CA SER A 634 10.98 -13.20 8.27
C SER A 634 9.84 -13.28 9.28
N PRO A 635 9.32 -12.15 9.78
CA PRO A 635 8.03 -12.09 10.47
C PRO A 635 6.91 -11.88 9.44
N THR A 636 5.72 -12.36 9.73
CA THR A 636 4.55 -12.24 8.85
C THR A 636 3.29 -11.87 9.64
N ALA A 637 3.20 -10.64 10.12
CA ALA A 637 1.98 -10.07 10.68
C ALA A 637 1.40 -9.09 9.65
N PRO A 638 0.24 -9.36 9.05
CA PRO A 638 -0.37 -8.45 8.09
C PRO A 638 -0.93 -7.20 8.78
N GLN A 639 -1.20 -6.15 8.02
CA GLN A 639 -1.86 -4.91 8.49
C GLN A 639 -1.05 -4.06 9.47
N THR A 640 0.26 -4.27 9.57
CA THR A 640 1.15 -3.41 10.36
C THR A 640 2.48 -3.18 9.64
N THR A 641 2.99 -1.97 9.77
CA THR A 641 4.33 -1.58 9.29
C THR A 641 5.38 -1.57 10.41
N ILE A 642 5.02 -2.07 11.59
CA ILE A 642 5.93 -2.07 12.73
C ILE A 642 6.84 -3.29 12.66
N PRO A 643 8.18 -3.11 12.63
CA PRO A 643 9.12 -4.22 12.59
C PRO A 643 9.14 -5.01 13.89
N SER A 644 9.32 -6.32 13.79
CA SER A 644 9.48 -7.23 14.93
C SER A 644 10.95 -7.46 15.26
N SER A 645 11.26 -7.63 16.57
CA SER A 645 12.62 -7.89 17.04
C SER A 645 12.88 -9.39 17.19
N TYR A 646 14.14 -9.77 16.99
CA TYR A 646 14.59 -11.13 17.24
C TYR A 646 16.03 -11.19 17.76
N THR A 647 16.35 -12.32 18.36
CA THR A 647 17.72 -12.71 18.74
C THR A 647 18.05 -14.03 18.08
N LEU A 648 19.17 -14.08 17.36
CA LEU A 648 19.80 -15.31 16.85
C LEU A 648 21.11 -15.52 17.58
N THR A 649 21.23 -16.63 18.31
CA THR A 649 22.48 -17.05 18.97
C THR A 649 22.99 -18.31 18.28
N VAL A 650 24.29 -18.34 17.99
CA VAL A 650 24.98 -19.44 17.34
C VAL A 650 26.21 -19.78 18.16
N ARG A 651 26.36 -21.07 18.54
CA ARG A 651 27.46 -21.58 19.34
C ARG A 651 28.12 -22.78 18.70
#